data_8cd1b4173a8d54be313bf63c69142a2e
#
_entry.id   8cd1b4173a8d54be313bf63c69142a2e
#
_cell.length_a   1.000
_cell.length_b   1.000
_cell.length_c   1.000
_cell.angle_alpha   90.00
_cell.angle_beta   90.00
_cell.angle_gamma   90.00
#
_symmetry.space_group_name_H-M   'P 1'
#
loop_
_entity.id
_entity.type
_entity.pdbx_description
1 polymer ?
#
loop_
_entity_poly.entity_id
_entity_poly.type
_entity_poly.pdbx_seq_one_letter_code
_entity_poly.pdbx_strand_id
1 'polypeptide(L)'
;MKIAGYDGVIETAAKNDAKLMTGEQLSDNQKCDETWETVMRVVYPVKDAEQTLPLYAIDWTRPHVAETTLDSRIDMRRLEFSSMNQSTLQRMLRNAGSSNGVSCDSFEITGRTSVTLRDHGHMSGCTFFNAFPASYWRRWTGVKTVRFAVSVQGNAKINVFRSTGRGLIYPVAERIVHAADTSASVCVDVPMTGLMDGGYFWFDAESLGGPVVISNATWSVPREARTAKHGTSMSIAITTFNRASYCMNQLRAIAGAPALRKRLDTVYCTDQGNDLVKNQEGFAEVSADLGKQLTYIQQANLGGSGGFSRGMYETAKAGNSDFVLLLDDDAISEPESILRSIQFSDYTIRPVLVGGGMLHLDNRTMLYTQGERINPQRMWMYPSKSMGYNHDFSVEPLRDSPDRHQRIDEDFNGWWMCLIPIAVVKKIGLSMPVFIKFDDIEYGLRAKKAGFPTVCLPGVAVWHQAWHDKDPARSWEEYFTERNRWLAALLTYPDKAPRMLMETMYGDASLGLRFVYSAMALHHMALRDILRGPQYLVDCLPTKLGEVRELRAKYPDAQAQDSFEAFPEPAGEVEPPKNHPSTMKSRYKAAVGLIVKSFIKNVNPDKAVQPDAAIPARDAAWTWLAFDHVNSALVTTPDGNGVAWLKRDNKRFRKSMLEGYRLTRRIEKNWKRLAVQYQSYGIASMETWAHIFGDK
;
A
#
# COMPACT_ATOMS: atom_id res chain seq x y z
N MET A 1 -19.91 -38.89 19.09
CA MET A 1 -20.38 -38.29 17.84
C MET A 1 -19.29 -38.53 16.79
N LYS A 2 -19.44 -39.55 15.93
CA LYS A 2 -18.44 -39.92 14.92
C LYS A 2 -18.45 -38.88 13.83
N ILE A 3 -17.31 -38.25 13.57
CA ILE A 3 -17.11 -37.35 12.41
C ILE A 3 -16.87 -38.26 11.19
N ALA A 4 -17.91 -38.52 10.44
CA ALA A 4 -17.81 -39.18 9.15
C ALA A 4 -17.38 -38.15 8.10
N GLY A 5 -16.31 -38.42 7.35
CA GLY A 5 -16.00 -37.64 6.14
C GLY A 5 -14.54 -37.32 5.85
N TYR A 6 -13.58 -37.80 6.66
CA TYR A 6 -12.16 -37.48 6.41
C TYR A 6 -11.32 -38.64 5.84
N ASP A 7 -11.81 -39.86 5.93
CA ASP A 7 -11.04 -41.06 5.49
C ASP A 7 -10.99 -41.24 3.96
N GLY A 8 -11.96 -40.68 3.22
CA GLY A 8 -12.03 -40.89 1.76
C GLY A 8 -11.05 -40.05 0.92
N VAL A 9 -10.51 -38.94 1.51
CA VAL A 9 -9.59 -38.04 0.79
C VAL A 9 -8.13 -38.48 0.92
N ILE A 10 -7.81 -39.16 2.01
CA ILE A 10 -6.45 -39.68 2.24
C ILE A 10 -6.20 -40.97 1.41
N GLU A 11 -7.22 -41.82 1.23
CA GLU A 11 -7.07 -43.04 0.43
C GLU A 11 -6.94 -42.79 -1.08
N THR A 12 -7.52 -41.70 -1.60
CA THR A 12 -7.37 -41.35 -3.03
C THR A 12 -6.02 -40.68 -3.33
N ALA A 13 -5.43 -39.98 -2.35
CA ALA A 13 -4.11 -39.37 -2.51
C ALA A 13 -2.96 -40.40 -2.36
N ALA A 14 -3.15 -41.47 -1.59
CA ALA A 14 -2.13 -42.49 -1.34
C ALA A 14 -2.02 -43.53 -2.47
N LYS A 15 -2.98 -43.56 -3.42
CA LYS A 15 -2.98 -44.50 -4.57
C LYS A 15 -2.43 -43.96 -5.88
N ASN A 16 -2.04 -42.67 -5.90
CA ASN A 16 -1.24 -42.16 -7.01
C ASN A 16 0.23 -42.46 -6.69
N ASP A 17 0.66 -43.63 -7.12
CA ASP A 17 2.03 -44.12 -7.05
C ASP A 17 3.04 -43.00 -7.35
N ALA A 18 4.10 -42.91 -6.53
CA ALA A 18 5.31 -42.19 -6.85
C ALA A 18 5.87 -42.75 -8.18
N LYS A 19 5.42 -42.19 -9.30
CA LYS A 19 5.95 -42.54 -10.61
C LYS A 19 7.33 -41.92 -10.73
N LEU A 20 8.37 -42.72 -10.66
CA LEU A 20 9.68 -42.38 -11.20
C LEU A 20 9.49 -42.06 -12.68
N MET A 21 9.58 -40.78 -13.05
CA MET A 21 9.58 -40.40 -14.45
C MET A 21 11.03 -40.37 -14.94
N THR A 22 11.37 -41.29 -15.84
CA THR A 22 12.64 -41.27 -16.58
C THR A 22 12.52 -40.35 -17.78
N GLY A 23 13.62 -39.70 -18.22
CA GLY A 23 13.64 -38.69 -19.27
C GLY A 23 12.94 -39.05 -20.60
N GLU A 24 12.81 -40.34 -20.93
CA GLU A 24 12.15 -40.82 -22.16
C GLU A 24 10.62 -40.71 -22.15
N GLN A 25 9.97 -40.67 -20.97
CA GLN A 25 8.51 -40.57 -20.88
C GLN A 25 8.00 -39.11 -20.90
N LEU A 26 8.90 -38.14 -20.96
CA LEU A 26 8.56 -36.72 -20.90
C LEU A 26 8.56 -36.01 -22.26
N SER A 27 9.02 -36.68 -23.34
CA SER A 27 9.15 -36.06 -24.66
C SER A 27 7.82 -35.85 -25.42
N ASP A 28 6.74 -36.51 -25.04
CA ASP A 28 5.43 -36.40 -25.72
C ASP A 28 4.50 -35.28 -25.22
N ASN A 29 4.84 -34.59 -24.12
CA ASN A 29 3.99 -33.51 -23.54
C ASN A 29 4.45 -32.08 -23.86
N GLN A 30 5.34 -31.89 -24.83
CA GLN A 30 5.85 -30.57 -25.23
C GLN A 30 4.95 -29.77 -26.18
N LYS A 31 3.78 -30.30 -26.59
CA LYS A 31 2.76 -29.41 -27.20
C LYS A 31 2.19 -28.54 -26.10
N CYS A 32 2.40 -27.21 -26.21
CA CYS A 32 1.66 -26.21 -25.44
C CYS A 32 0.20 -26.64 -25.47
N ASP A 33 -0.29 -27.12 -24.32
CA ASP A 33 -1.70 -27.48 -24.17
C ASP A 33 -2.49 -26.16 -24.26
N GLU A 34 -3.04 -25.87 -25.44
CA GLU A 34 -3.81 -24.64 -25.74
C GLU A 34 -5.00 -24.45 -24.80
N THR A 35 -5.34 -25.47 -24.03
CA THR A 35 -6.42 -25.42 -23.03
C THR A 35 -6.04 -24.68 -21.75
N TRP A 36 -4.74 -24.45 -21.51
CA TRP A 36 -4.24 -23.74 -20.31
C TRP A 36 -3.67 -22.35 -20.65
N GLU A 37 -3.84 -21.41 -19.76
CA GLU A 37 -3.29 -20.07 -19.87
C GLU A 37 -2.42 -19.76 -18.65
N THR A 38 -1.17 -19.37 -18.87
CA THR A 38 -0.27 -18.93 -17.80
C THR A 38 -0.75 -17.61 -17.23
N VAL A 39 -1.03 -17.59 -15.93
CA VAL A 39 -1.53 -16.41 -15.19
C VAL A 39 -0.56 -15.91 -14.16
N MET A 40 0.52 -16.67 -13.89
CA MET A 40 1.58 -16.22 -13.00
C MET A 40 2.87 -16.95 -13.39
N ARG A 41 3.90 -16.19 -13.74
CA ARG A 41 5.26 -16.70 -13.88
C ARG A 41 5.96 -16.60 -12.54
N VAL A 42 6.76 -17.61 -12.20
CA VAL A 42 7.72 -17.52 -11.11
C VAL A 42 8.93 -16.76 -11.60
N VAL A 43 9.26 -15.69 -10.93
CA VAL A 43 10.33 -14.77 -11.35
C VAL A 43 11.28 -14.52 -10.20
N TYR A 44 12.51 -14.14 -10.55
CA TYR A 44 13.56 -13.85 -9.58
C TYR A 44 14.12 -12.44 -9.82
N PRO A 45 14.67 -11.78 -8.79
CA PRO A 45 15.25 -10.45 -8.94
C PRO A 45 16.56 -10.53 -9.75
N VAL A 46 16.70 -9.64 -10.73
CA VAL A 46 17.94 -9.50 -11.53
C VAL A 46 18.78 -8.32 -11.04
N LYS A 47 18.09 -7.29 -10.53
CA LYS A 47 18.73 -6.12 -9.92
C LYS A 47 18.39 -6.10 -8.44
N ASP A 48 19.29 -5.58 -7.63
CA ASP A 48 19.12 -5.45 -6.17
C ASP A 48 18.72 -6.77 -5.48
N ALA A 49 19.20 -7.89 -6.00
CA ALA A 49 18.86 -9.24 -5.52
C ALA A 49 19.14 -9.38 -4.02
N GLU A 50 20.27 -8.85 -3.54
CA GLU A 50 20.66 -8.89 -2.13
C GLU A 50 19.61 -8.26 -1.20
N GLN A 51 18.89 -7.24 -1.67
CA GLN A 51 17.89 -6.50 -0.89
C GLN A 51 16.48 -7.09 -1.00
N THR A 52 16.19 -7.88 -2.05
CA THR A 52 14.81 -8.29 -2.38
C THR A 52 14.61 -9.80 -2.44
N LEU A 53 15.68 -10.60 -2.41
CA LEU A 53 15.61 -12.06 -2.58
C LEU A 53 14.57 -12.75 -1.68
N PRO A 54 14.41 -12.41 -0.39
CA PRO A 54 13.40 -13.03 0.47
C PRO A 54 11.96 -12.89 0.00
N LEU A 55 11.68 -11.93 -0.89
CA LEU A 55 10.37 -11.78 -1.52
C LEU A 55 10.11 -12.77 -2.66
N TYR A 56 11.17 -13.43 -3.17
CA TYR A 56 11.10 -14.29 -4.36
C TYR A 56 11.50 -15.74 -4.09
N ALA A 57 12.52 -15.97 -3.26
CA ALA A 57 13.01 -17.30 -2.90
C ALA A 57 13.65 -17.31 -1.53
N ILE A 58 13.50 -18.40 -0.79
CA ILE A 58 14.12 -18.63 0.51
C ILE A 58 14.69 -20.03 0.62
N ASP A 59 15.74 -20.20 1.44
CA ASP A 59 16.18 -21.50 1.95
C ASP A 59 15.48 -21.77 3.29
N TRP A 60 14.54 -22.72 3.29
CA TRP A 60 13.74 -23.02 4.49
C TRP A 60 14.45 -23.95 5.50
N THR A 61 15.59 -24.52 5.13
CA THR A 61 16.33 -25.43 6.03
C THR A 61 17.17 -24.70 7.03
N ARG A 62 17.44 -23.41 6.78
CA ARG A 62 18.16 -22.54 7.72
C ARG A 62 17.19 -21.92 8.71
N PRO A 63 17.46 -22.03 10.02
CA PRO A 63 16.70 -21.23 10.97
C PRO A 63 16.87 -19.76 10.60
N HIS A 64 15.78 -19.08 10.33
CA HIS A 64 15.79 -17.63 10.31
C HIS A 64 16.29 -17.18 11.66
N VAL A 65 17.35 -16.36 11.71
CA VAL A 65 17.99 -15.91 12.94
C VAL A 65 17.03 -14.94 13.66
N ALA A 66 15.96 -15.47 14.19
CA ALA A 66 15.11 -14.82 15.19
C ALA A 66 15.70 -15.04 16.61
N GLU A 67 16.88 -15.60 16.75
CA GLU A 67 17.63 -15.62 18.00
C GLU A 67 18.44 -14.34 18.24
N THR A 68 17.89 -13.19 17.91
CA THR A 68 18.25 -12.03 18.70
C THR A 68 17.45 -12.15 19.98
N THR A 69 18.15 -12.48 21.05
CA THR A 69 17.69 -12.25 22.43
C THR A 69 17.23 -10.80 22.51
N LEU A 70 15.97 -10.57 22.16
CA LEU A 70 15.29 -9.33 22.48
C LEU A 70 15.44 -9.18 24.00
N ASP A 71 16.20 -8.17 24.42
CA ASP A 71 16.28 -7.83 25.83
C ASP A 71 14.84 -7.77 26.34
N SER A 72 14.48 -8.67 27.24
CA SER A 72 13.14 -8.81 27.82
C SER A 72 12.60 -7.53 28.48
N ARG A 73 13.42 -6.48 28.52
CA ARG A 73 13.09 -5.13 28.96
C ARG A 73 12.40 -4.27 27.87
N ILE A 74 12.36 -4.71 26.60
CA ILE A 74 11.59 -4.01 25.58
C ILE A 74 10.13 -4.45 25.72
N ASP A 75 9.32 -3.61 26.34
CA ASP A 75 7.88 -3.85 26.46
C ASP A 75 7.21 -3.81 25.07
N MET A 76 7.05 -5.00 24.47
CA MET A 76 6.41 -5.18 23.17
C MET A 76 5.01 -4.55 23.11
N ARG A 77 4.32 -4.38 24.24
CA ARG A 77 3.01 -3.72 24.31
C ARG A 77 3.09 -2.23 24.02
N ARG A 78 4.28 -1.60 24.15
CA ARG A 78 4.51 -0.21 23.72
C ARG A 78 4.65 -0.08 22.20
N LEU A 79 4.99 -1.15 21.50
CA LEU A 79 5.22 -1.16 20.06
C LEU A 79 3.94 -1.34 19.24
N GLU A 80 2.89 -1.91 19.83
CA GLU A 80 1.61 -2.13 19.15
C GLU A 80 0.83 -0.84 18.82
N PHE A 81 1.25 0.31 19.36
CA PHE A 81 0.51 1.56 19.24
C PHE A 81 1.13 2.60 18.29
N SER A 82 2.28 2.33 17.69
CA SER A 82 2.86 3.27 16.71
C SER A 82 3.54 2.54 15.57
N SER A 83 3.05 2.72 14.36
CA SER A 83 3.66 2.19 13.13
C SER A 83 5.13 2.65 12.96
N MET A 84 5.48 3.84 13.42
CA MET A 84 6.84 4.37 13.36
C MET A 84 7.82 3.68 14.31
N ASN A 85 7.37 3.27 15.50
CA ASN A 85 8.23 2.57 16.45
C ASN A 85 8.58 1.15 16.00
N GLN A 86 7.66 0.47 15.30
CA GLN A 86 7.94 -0.85 14.73
C GLN A 86 9.02 -0.80 13.64
N SER A 87 8.96 0.16 12.72
CA SER A 87 9.97 0.31 11.66
C SER A 87 11.36 0.67 12.23
N THR A 88 11.41 1.52 13.25
CA THR A 88 12.66 1.89 13.95
C THR A 88 13.25 0.73 14.70
N LEU A 89 12.42 -0.06 15.41
CA LEU A 89 12.87 -1.25 16.11
C LEU A 89 13.37 -2.32 15.15
N GLN A 90 12.65 -2.57 14.06
CA GLN A 90 13.05 -3.53 13.04
C GLN A 90 14.33 -3.09 12.32
N ARG A 91 14.53 -1.77 12.11
CA ARG A 91 15.81 -1.24 11.61
C ARG A 91 16.94 -1.47 12.62
N MET A 92 16.72 -1.26 13.92
CA MET A 92 17.69 -1.53 14.96
C MET A 92 18.02 -3.03 15.05
N LEU A 93 17.02 -3.91 14.97
CA LEU A 93 17.21 -5.35 14.97
C LEU A 93 17.97 -5.84 13.74
N ARG A 94 17.74 -5.24 12.55
CA ARG A 94 18.52 -5.52 11.36
C ARG A 94 19.97 -5.07 11.47
N ASN A 95 20.20 -3.85 11.93
CA ASN A 95 21.56 -3.33 12.11
C ASN A 95 22.34 -4.13 13.16
N ALA A 96 21.66 -4.73 14.12
CA ALA A 96 22.26 -5.65 15.09
C ALA A 96 22.52 -7.06 14.54
N GLY A 97 21.78 -7.48 13.48
CA GLY A 97 21.87 -8.82 12.89
C GLY A 97 22.53 -8.90 11.50
N SER A 98 22.67 -7.78 10.80
CA SER A 98 23.11 -7.77 9.40
C SER A 98 24.59 -7.47 9.23
N SER A 99 25.46 -8.28 9.74
CA SER A 99 26.82 -8.31 9.22
C SER A 99 26.99 -9.21 7.98
N ASN A 100 25.93 -9.90 7.53
CA ASN A 100 26.03 -10.81 6.40
C ASN A 100 24.93 -10.54 5.40
N GLY A 101 25.33 -10.08 4.20
CA GLY A 101 24.50 -10.11 3.01
C GLY A 101 23.87 -11.50 2.86
N VAL A 102 22.65 -11.56 2.29
CA VAL A 102 21.94 -12.81 1.98
C VAL A 102 22.71 -13.57 0.91
N SER A 103 23.84 -14.16 1.29
CA SER A 103 24.46 -15.20 0.50
C SER A 103 23.66 -16.47 0.80
N CYS A 104 22.77 -16.82 -0.12
CA CYS A 104 22.08 -18.10 -0.05
C CYS A 104 23.06 -19.18 -0.51
N ASP A 105 23.66 -19.91 0.42
CA ASP A 105 24.62 -20.98 0.08
C ASP A 105 23.94 -22.16 -0.63
N SER A 106 22.62 -22.23 -0.63
CA SER A 106 21.84 -23.33 -1.21
C SER A 106 21.53 -23.16 -2.68
N PHE A 107 21.44 -21.92 -3.17
CA PHE A 107 21.10 -21.64 -4.56
C PHE A 107 21.63 -20.27 -5.04
N GLU A 108 21.67 -20.10 -6.35
CA GLU A 108 22.08 -18.87 -7.04
C GLU A 108 21.03 -18.51 -8.10
N ILE A 109 20.66 -17.22 -8.16
CA ILE A 109 19.79 -16.69 -9.22
C ILE A 109 20.61 -16.57 -10.51
N THR A 110 20.27 -17.38 -11.50
CA THR A 110 20.98 -17.43 -12.79
C THR A 110 20.24 -16.69 -13.91
N GLY A 111 19.02 -16.22 -13.64
CA GLY A 111 18.26 -15.42 -14.61
C GLY A 111 16.90 -15.02 -14.07
N ARG A 112 16.16 -14.21 -14.84
CA ARG A 112 14.82 -13.72 -14.44
C ARG A 112 13.82 -14.85 -14.15
N THR A 113 13.96 -16.00 -14.82
CA THR A 113 13.09 -17.16 -14.66
C THR A 113 13.89 -18.42 -14.33
N SER A 114 15.13 -18.31 -13.88
CA SER A 114 16.00 -19.44 -13.59
C SER A 114 16.80 -19.27 -12.32
N VAL A 115 16.97 -20.36 -11.61
CA VAL A 115 17.79 -20.51 -10.41
C VAL A 115 18.56 -21.80 -10.48
N THR A 116 19.81 -21.81 -10.00
CA THR A 116 20.63 -23.02 -9.89
C THR A 116 20.77 -23.38 -8.40
N LEU A 117 20.28 -24.55 -8.04
CA LEU A 117 20.53 -25.14 -6.72
C LEU A 117 21.95 -25.70 -6.71
N ARG A 118 22.68 -25.50 -5.64
CA ARG A 118 23.97 -26.14 -5.39
C ARG A 118 23.76 -27.58 -4.98
N ASP A 119 24.84 -28.33 -4.90
CA ASP A 119 24.80 -29.71 -4.42
C ASP A 119 24.09 -29.78 -3.05
N HIS A 120 23.03 -30.62 -2.95
CA HIS A 120 22.15 -30.71 -1.79
C HIS A 120 21.51 -29.39 -1.37
N GLY A 121 21.40 -28.43 -2.29
CA GLY A 121 20.75 -27.13 -2.03
C GLY A 121 19.24 -27.21 -2.06
N HIS A 122 18.62 -26.28 -1.33
CA HIS A 122 17.17 -26.18 -1.15
C HIS A 122 16.66 -24.80 -1.51
N MET A 123 15.48 -24.72 -2.14
CA MET A 123 14.78 -23.48 -2.45
C MET A 123 13.28 -23.63 -2.22
N SER A 124 12.65 -22.66 -1.57
CA SER A 124 11.19 -22.55 -1.47
C SER A 124 10.66 -21.32 -2.17
N GLY A 125 9.59 -21.52 -2.94
CA GLY A 125 8.76 -20.45 -3.52
C GLY A 125 7.62 -19.98 -2.61
N CYS A 126 7.60 -20.36 -1.32
CA CYS A 126 6.64 -19.82 -0.34
C CYS A 126 7.02 -18.40 0.09
N THR A 127 6.90 -17.47 -0.86
CA THR A 127 7.34 -16.08 -0.72
C THR A 127 6.27 -15.12 -1.24
N PHE A 128 6.44 -13.83 -0.94
CA PHE A 128 5.44 -12.83 -1.31
C PHE A 128 5.14 -12.82 -2.82
N PHE A 129 6.19 -12.84 -3.69
CA PHE A 129 5.97 -12.78 -5.15
C PHE A 129 5.71 -14.14 -5.78
N ASN A 130 6.20 -15.26 -5.25
CA ASN A 130 6.16 -16.54 -5.97
C ASN A 130 5.17 -17.57 -5.42
N ALA A 131 4.53 -17.32 -4.27
CA ALA A 131 3.38 -18.10 -3.83
C ALA A 131 2.11 -17.71 -4.62
N PHE A 132 1.45 -18.68 -5.25
CA PHE A 132 0.20 -18.45 -5.98
C PHE A 132 -0.94 -18.18 -5.00
N PRO A 133 -1.67 -17.06 -5.10
CA PRO A 133 -2.70 -16.62 -4.13
C PRO A 133 -4.01 -17.41 -4.34
N ALA A 134 -3.98 -18.71 -4.10
CA ALA A 134 -5.02 -19.65 -4.44
C ALA A 134 -6.40 -19.30 -3.89
N SER A 135 -6.47 -18.82 -2.65
CA SER A 135 -7.73 -18.43 -2.00
C SER A 135 -8.39 -17.21 -2.67
N TYR A 136 -7.63 -16.29 -3.21
CA TYR A 136 -8.15 -15.15 -3.96
C TYR A 136 -8.72 -15.60 -5.31
N TRP A 137 -7.99 -16.44 -6.05
CA TRP A 137 -8.48 -17.06 -7.27
C TRP A 137 -9.74 -17.91 -7.02
N ARG A 138 -9.77 -18.71 -5.94
CA ARG A 138 -10.94 -19.48 -5.54
C ARG A 138 -12.17 -18.62 -5.25
N ARG A 139 -11.97 -17.43 -4.66
CA ARG A 139 -13.07 -16.52 -4.26
C ARG A 139 -13.63 -15.74 -5.43
N TRP A 140 -12.77 -15.26 -6.31
CA TRP A 140 -13.15 -14.23 -7.28
C TRP A 140 -13.27 -14.74 -8.70
N THR A 141 -12.91 -16.02 -8.98
CA THR A 141 -12.94 -16.60 -10.31
C THR A 141 -13.74 -17.91 -10.36
N GLY A 142 -14.01 -18.41 -11.58
CA GLY A 142 -14.60 -19.73 -11.82
C GLY A 142 -13.61 -20.89 -11.80
N VAL A 143 -12.32 -20.62 -11.61
CA VAL A 143 -11.24 -21.61 -11.68
C VAL A 143 -11.39 -22.69 -10.62
N LYS A 144 -11.30 -23.97 -11.02
CA LYS A 144 -11.42 -25.13 -10.14
C LYS A 144 -10.13 -25.91 -9.97
N THR A 145 -9.19 -25.74 -10.89
CA THR A 145 -7.88 -26.42 -10.90
C THR A 145 -6.82 -25.45 -11.39
N VAL A 146 -5.63 -25.52 -10.80
CA VAL A 146 -4.46 -24.73 -11.19
C VAL A 146 -3.35 -25.69 -11.55
N ARG A 147 -2.67 -25.48 -12.67
CA ARG A 147 -1.51 -26.25 -13.11
C ARG A 147 -0.23 -25.54 -12.73
N PHE A 148 0.63 -26.21 -11.99
CA PHE A 148 2.03 -25.89 -11.82
C PHE A 148 2.84 -26.56 -12.90
N ALA A 149 3.77 -25.85 -13.54
CA ALA A 149 4.71 -26.42 -14.49
C ALA A 149 6.11 -25.80 -14.27
N VAL A 150 7.17 -26.63 -14.41
CA VAL A 150 8.56 -26.20 -14.25
C VAL A 150 9.50 -27.07 -15.07
N SER A 151 10.57 -26.48 -15.60
CA SER A 151 11.67 -27.20 -16.27
C SER A 151 12.81 -27.43 -15.28
N VAL A 152 13.30 -28.67 -15.22
CA VAL A 152 14.34 -29.12 -14.30
C VAL A 152 15.45 -29.79 -15.06
N GLN A 153 16.71 -29.41 -14.82
CA GLN A 153 17.90 -30.09 -15.31
C GLN A 153 18.77 -30.47 -14.12
N GLY A 154 19.12 -31.73 -14.00
CA GLY A 154 19.81 -32.32 -12.86
C GLY A 154 18.93 -33.29 -12.08
N ASN A 155 19.42 -33.76 -10.93
CA ASN A 155 18.69 -34.67 -10.05
C ASN A 155 18.00 -33.90 -8.95
N ALA A 156 16.68 -33.81 -9.01
CA ALA A 156 15.93 -32.96 -8.10
C ALA A 156 14.67 -33.62 -7.54
N LYS A 157 14.28 -33.16 -6.38
CA LYS A 157 12.97 -33.40 -5.80
C LYS A 157 12.16 -32.11 -5.86
N ILE A 158 11.01 -32.16 -6.49
CA ILE A 158 10.07 -31.04 -6.58
C ILE A 158 8.83 -31.37 -5.75
N ASN A 159 8.55 -30.58 -4.77
CA ASN A 159 7.37 -30.69 -3.91
C ASN A 159 6.42 -29.51 -4.17
N VAL A 160 5.15 -29.81 -4.41
CA VAL A 160 4.09 -28.78 -4.47
C VAL A 160 3.32 -28.81 -3.17
N PHE A 161 3.14 -27.63 -2.58
CA PHE A 161 2.46 -27.44 -1.31
C PHE A 161 1.23 -26.58 -1.44
N ARG A 162 0.34 -26.73 -0.47
CA ARG A 162 -0.77 -25.81 -0.22
C ARG A 162 -0.78 -25.39 1.25
N SER A 163 -1.29 -24.21 1.51
CA SER A 163 -1.63 -23.80 2.87
C SER A 163 -3.14 -23.60 3.07
N THR A 164 -3.52 -23.37 4.30
CA THR A 164 -4.87 -22.97 4.70
C THR A 164 -4.87 -21.53 5.22
N GLY A 165 -6.04 -20.93 5.45
CA GLY A 165 -6.16 -19.61 6.08
C GLY A 165 -5.62 -19.55 7.51
N ARG A 166 -5.27 -20.68 8.13
CA ARG A 166 -4.60 -20.77 9.43
C ARG A 166 -3.09 -20.98 9.33
N GLY A 167 -2.53 -20.91 8.11
CA GLY A 167 -1.11 -21.14 7.88
C GLY A 167 -0.65 -22.60 7.98
N LEU A 168 -1.58 -23.57 8.08
CA LEU A 168 -1.20 -24.97 8.06
C LEU A 168 -0.77 -25.38 6.66
N ILE A 169 0.36 -26.05 6.55
CA ILE A 169 1.02 -26.44 5.29
C ILE A 169 0.83 -27.92 5.05
N TYR A 170 0.43 -28.28 3.83
CA TYR A 170 0.23 -29.67 3.38
C TYR A 170 0.92 -29.93 2.06
N PRO A 171 1.65 -31.04 1.89
CA PRO A 171 2.11 -31.48 0.58
C PRO A 171 0.92 -31.86 -0.30
N VAL A 172 1.00 -31.48 -1.58
CA VAL A 172 -0.02 -31.80 -2.59
C VAL A 172 0.53 -32.83 -3.56
N ALA A 173 1.80 -32.68 -3.97
CA ALA A 173 2.46 -33.59 -4.89
C ALA A 173 3.96 -33.57 -4.66
N GLU A 174 4.59 -34.71 -4.90
CA GLU A 174 6.03 -34.91 -4.93
C GLU A 174 6.44 -35.44 -6.29
N ARG A 175 7.51 -34.96 -6.88
CA ARG A 175 8.12 -35.46 -8.11
C ARG A 175 9.62 -35.57 -7.94
N ILE A 176 10.16 -36.77 -8.22
CA ILE A 176 11.60 -37.00 -8.31
C ILE A 176 11.96 -36.95 -9.79
N VAL A 177 12.95 -36.14 -10.11
CA VAL A 177 13.42 -35.94 -11.50
C VAL A 177 14.86 -36.38 -11.58
N HIS A 178 15.16 -37.22 -12.57
CA HIS A 178 16.52 -37.62 -12.94
C HIS A 178 16.76 -37.17 -14.38
N ALA A 179 17.37 -36.01 -14.57
CA ALA A 179 17.57 -35.33 -15.84
C ALA A 179 18.98 -34.72 -15.93
N ALA A 180 20.01 -35.53 -15.72
CA ALA A 180 21.40 -35.08 -15.64
C ALA A 180 21.85 -34.36 -16.91
N ASP A 181 21.51 -34.90 -18.08
CA ASP A 181 22.00 -34.45 -19.41
C ASP A 181 20.93 -33.71 -20.23
N THR A 182 19.67 -33.74 -19.80
CA THR A 182 18.55 -33.14 -20.54
C THR A 182 17.65 -32.35 -19.57
N SER A 183 16.84 -31.42 -20.10
CA SER A 183 15.84 -30.73 -19.29
C SER A 183 14.54 -31.56 -19.31
N ALA A 184 13.99 -31.84 -18.13
CA ALA A 184 12.71 -32.50 -17.95
C ALA A 184 11.63 -31.46 -17.53
N SER A 185 10.41 -31.65 -18.05
CA SER A 185 9.26 -30.82 -17.65
C SER A 185 8.44 -31.55 -16.58
N VAL A 186 8.17 -30.87 -15.48
CA VAL A 186 7.30 -31.35 -14.41
C VAL A 186 5.98 -30.55 -14.43
N CYS A 187 4.86 -31.26 -14.50
CA CYS A 187 3.52 -30.68 -14.44
C CYS A 187 2.71 -31.33 -13.31
N VAL A 188 1.98 -30.47 -12.56
CA VAL A 188 1.12 -30.89 -11.44
C VAL A 188 -0.18 -30.09 -11.46
N ASP A 189 -1.31 -30.76 -11.56
CA ASP A 189 -2.64 -30.17 -11.46
C ASP A 189 -3.12 -30.18 -10.01
N VAL A 190 -3.41 -29.00 -9.46
CA VAL A 190 -3.79 -28.79 -8.05
C VAL A 190 -5.24 -28.35 -7.97
N PRO A 191 -6.13 -29.11 -7.31
CA PRO A 191 -7.53 -28.72 -7.16
C PRO A 191 -7.69 -27.56 -6.16
N MET A 192 -8.58 -26.63 -6.49
CA MET A 192 -8.90 -25.44 -5.69
C MET A 192 -9.91 -25.74 -4.57
N THR A 193 -9.66 -26.76 -3.75
CA THR A 193 -10.55 -27.16 -2.65
C THR A 193 -10.07 -26.60 -1.31
N GLY A 194 -10.99 -26.32 -0.39
CA GLY A 194 -10.66 -25.95 0.99
C GLY A 194 -9.95 -24.61 1.20
N LEU A 195 -10.12 -23.65 0.28
CA LEU A 195 -9.45 -22.33 0.26
C LEU A 195 -10.43 -21.17 0.51
N MET A 196 -11.44 -21.37 1.33
CA MET A 196 -12.54 -20.39 1.49
C MET A 196 -12.10 -19.13 2.22
N ASP A 197 -11.22 -19.24 3.20
CA ASP A 197 -10.79 -18.18 4.10
C ASP A 197 -9.32 -17.79 3.94
N GLY A 198 -8.56 -18.53 3.14
CA GLY A 198 -7.15 -18.27 2.89
C GLY A 198 -6.43 -19.44 2.26
N GLY A 199 -5.15 -19.27 1.98
CA GLY A 199 -4.25 -20.27 1.48
C GLY A 199 -3.62 -19.95 0.13
N TYR A 200 -2.42 -20.48 -0.04
CA TYR A 200 -1.57 -20.33 -1.21
C TYR A 200 -1.16 -21.70 -1.76
N PHE A 201 -0.71 -21.72 -3.00
CA PHE A 201 0.08 -22.81 -3.58
C PHE A 201 1.49 -22.32 -3.85
N TRP A 202 2.48 -23.19 -3.67
CA TRP A 202 3.88 -22.95 -4.04
C TRP A 202 4.60 -24.27 -4.29
N PHE A 203 5.84 -24.18 -4.74
CA PHE A 203 6.71 -25.33 -4.85
C PHE A 203 8.01 -25.11 -4.07
N ASP A 204 8.57 -26.23 -3.61
CA ASP A 204 9.90 -26.33 -3.09
C ASP A 204 10.73 -27.23 -4.01
N ALA A 205 12.01 -26.93 -4.15
CA ALA A 205 12.96 -27.70 -4.92
C ALA A 205 14.18 -28.06 -4.06
N GLU A 206 14.65 -29.31 -4.20
CA GLU A 206 15.79 -29.86 -3.49
C GLU A 206 16.70 -30.59 -4.49
N SER A 207 18.01 -30.35 -4.42
CA SER A 207 19.00 -31.12 -5.17
C SER A 207 19.25 -32.45 -4.48
N LEU A 208 19.16 -33.54 -5.23
CA LEU A 208 19.44 -34.91 -4.77
C LEU A 208 20.89 -35.35 -5.04
N GLY A 209 21.73 -34.43 -5.49
CA GLY A 209 23.16 -34.62 -5.80
C GLY A 209 23.55 -33.85 -7.04
N GLY A 210 24.63 -33.06 -6.91
CA GLY A 210 25.11 -32.16 -7.94
C GLY A 210 24.27 -30.90 -8.13
N PRO A 211 24.69 -29.95 -8.98
CA PRO A 211 23.93 -28.76 -9.26
C PRO A 211 22.65 -29.06 -10.06
N VAL A 212 21.56 -28.32 -9.76
CA VAL A 212 20.26 -28.45 -10.42
C VAL A 212 19.79 -27.10 -10.93
N VAL A 213 19.43 -27.02 -12.21
CA VAL A 213 18.82 -25.82 -12.80
C VAL A 213 17.30 -25.96 -12.78
N ILE A 214 16.64 -25.02 -12.12
CA ILE A 214 15.20 -24.86 -12.11
C ILE A 214 14.86 -23.65 -12.97
N SER A 215 14.00 -23.80 -13.97
CA SER A 215 13.67 -22.72 -14.89
C SER A 215 12.21 -22.73 -15.35
N ASN A 216 11.74 -21.56 -15.79
CA ASN A 216 10.43 -21.34 -16.41
C ASN A 216 9.25 -21.91 -15.58
N ALA A 217 9.32 -21.81 -14.26
CA ALA A 217 8.22 -22.21 -13.40
C ALA A 217 7.01 -21.28 -13.59
N THR A 218 5.81 -21.87 -13.72
CA THR A 218 4.58 -21.13 -14.02
C THR A 218 3.38 -21.74 -13.29
N TRP A 219 2.39 -20.87 -13.03
CA TRP A 219 1.05 -21.26 -12.62
C TRP A 219 0.08 -20.92 -13.75
N SER A 220 -0.69 -21.90 -14.19
CA SER A 220 -1.64 -21.80 -15.30
C SER A 220 -3.03 -22.21 -14.86
N VAL A 221 -4.05 -21.69 -15.52
CA VAL A 221 -5.45 -22.00 -15.26
C VAL A 221 -6.15 -22.42 -16.55
N PRO A 222 -7.26 -23.19 -16.51
CA PRO A 222 -8.01 -23.54 -17.71
C PRO A 222 -8.51 -22.30 -18.43
N ARG A 223 -8.21 -22.19 -19.72
CA ARG A 223 -8.64 -21.07 -20.57
C ARG A 223 -10.16 -20.94 -20.65
N GLU A 224 -10.87 -22.06 -20.58
CA GLU A 224 -12.34 -22.11 -20.55
C GLU A 224 -12.97 -21.37 -19.36
N ALA A 225 -12.23 -21.25 -18.24
CA ALA A 225 -12.68 -20.51 -17.06
C ALA A 225 -12.56 -18.99 -17.21
N ARG A 226 -12.01 -18.51 -18.33
CA ARG A 226 -11.84 -17.09 -18.62
C ARG A 226 -13.20 -16.43 -18.83
N THR A 227 -13.44 -15.34 -18.14
CA THR A 227 -14.68 -14.56 -18.25
C THR A 227 -14.58 -13.46 -19.31
N ALA A 228 -13.38 -12.94 -19.54
CA ALA A 228 -13.12 -11.97 -20.60
C ALA A 228 -13.25 -12.62 -21.98
N LYS A 229 -14.09 -12.05 -22.86
CA LYS A 229 -14.38 -12.60 -24.20
C LYS A 229 -13.20 -12.52 -25.17
N HIS A 230 -12.32 -11.55 -24.98
CA HIS A 230 -11.13 -11.30 -25.81
C HIS A 230 -9.92 -11.03 -24.94
N GLY A 231 -8.72 -10.92 -25.54
CA GLY A 231 -7.54 -10.42 -24.85
C GLY A 231 -7.83 -8.98 -24.39
N THR A 232 -7.97 -8.79 -23.08
CA THR A 232 -8.23 -7.46 -22.54
C THR A 232 -6.98 -6.58 -22.63
N SER A 233 -7.18 -5.28 -22.75
CA SER A 233 -6.14 -4.27 -22.77
C SER A 233 -6.29 -3.31 -21.60
N MET A 234 -5.20 -2.65 -21.23
CA MET A 234 -5.22 -1.59 -20.23
C MET A 234 -4.45 -0.37 -20.71
N SER A 235 -4.88 0.80 -20.23
CA SER A 235 -4.04 1.98 -20.19
C SER A 235 -3.42 2.12 -18.79
N ILE A 236 -2.26 2.78 -18.72
CA ILE A 236 -1.59 3.12 -17.45
C ILE A 236 -1.65 4.63 -17.28
N ALA A 237 -2.13 5.08 -16.14
CA ALA A 237 -2.18 6.49 -15.75
C ALA A 237 -1.10 6.76 -14.72
N ILE A 238 -0.05 7.50 -15.11
CA ILE A 238 1.00 7.98 -14.22
C ILE A 238 0.77 9.47 -14.00
N THR A 239 0.79 9.92 -12.74
CA THR A 239 0.74 11.35 -12.41
C THR A 239 2.02 11.77 -11.71
N THR A 240 2.59 12.92 -12.09
CA THR A 240 3.83 13.41 -11.50
C THR A 240 3.79 14.91 -11.22
N PHE A 241 4.50 15.32 -10.16
CA PHE A 241 4.71 16.72 -9.81
C PHE A 241 6.13 16.92 -9.26
N ASN A 242 7.03 17.47 -10.09
CA ASN A 242 8.44 17.72 -9.74
C ASN A 242 9.20 16.48 -9.25
N ARG A 243 8.88 15.32 -9.83
CA ARG A 243 9.56 14.03 -9.60
C ARG A 243 9.89 13.35 -10.93
N ALA A 244 10.34 14.13 -11.88
CA ALA A 244 10.52 13.71 -13.27
C ALA A 244 11.46 12.51 -13.42
N SER A 245 12.55 12.43 -12.64
CA SER A 245 13.49 11.30 -12.67
C SER A 245 12.85 9.97 -12.21
N TYR A 246 11.97 10.01 -11.21
CA TYR A 246 11.22 8.83 -10.76
C TYR A 246 10.24 8.36 -11.83
N CYS A 247 9.47 9.29 -12.39
CA CYS A 247 8.56 9.01 -13.51
C CYS A 247 9.30 8.38 -14.70
N MET A 248 10.50 8.86 -15.04
CA MET A 248 11.35 8.25 -16.06
C MET A 248 11.69 6.79 -15.77
N ASN A 249 11.94 6.43 -14.50
CA ASN A 249 12.19 5.05 -14.13
C ASN A 249 10.96 4.15 -14.33
N GLN A 250 9.76 4.66 -14.06
CA GLN A 250 8.52 3.95 -14.36
C GLN A 250 8.35 3.73 -15.87
N LEU A 251 8.54 4.78 -16.68
CA LEU A 251 8.44 4.67 -18.13
C LEU A 251 9.46 3.66 -18.71
N ARG A 252 10.71 3.66 -18.23
CA ARG A 252 11.75 2.67 -18.62
C ARG A 252 11.35 1.25 -18.21
N ALA A 253 10.81 1.05 -17.01
CA ALA A 253 10.36 -0.26 -16.54
C ALA A 253 9.23 -0.83 -17.42
N ILE A 254 8.28 0.01 -17.82
CA ILE A 254 7.19 -0.37 -18.72
C ILE A 254 7.72 -0.68 -20.14
N ALA A 255 8.58 0.20 -20.69
CA ALA A 255 9.15 0.02 -22.01
C ALA A 255 9.96 -1.28 -22.12
N GLY A 256 10.74 -1.60 -21.08
CA GLY A 256 11.55 -2.81 -20.98
C GLY A 256 10.78 -4.11 -20.68
N ALA A 257 9.44 -4.11 -20.66
CA ALA A 257 8.61 -5.26 -20.30
C ALA A 257 7.74 -5.77 -21.46
N PRO A 258 8.27 -6.58 -22.42
CA PRO A 258 7.55 -6.95 -23.64
C PRO A 258 6.24 -7.70 -23.38
N ALA A 259 6.16 -8.53 -22.34
CA ALA A 259 4.94 -9.28 -21.99
C ALA A 259 3.83 -8.32 -21.50
N LEU A 260 4.20 -7.28 -20.74
CA LEU A 260 3.28 -6.23 -20.29
C LEU A 260 2.82 -5.38 -21.48
N ARG A 261 3.74 -4.98 -22.36
CA ARG A 261 3.44 -4.15 -23.53
C ARG A 261 2.43 -4.77 -24.49
N LYS A 262 2.36 -6.10 -24.58
CA LYS A 262 1.33 -6.81 -25.37
C LYS A 262 -0.09 -6.58 -24.83
N ARG A 263 -0.23 -6.18 -23.58
CA ARG A 263 -1.51 -5.91 -22.92
C ARG A 263 -1.78 -4.40 -22.74
N LEU A 264 -0.80 -3.58 -23.11
CA LEU A 264 -0.81 -2.12 -22.95
C LEU A 264 -1.38 -1.45 -24.20
N ASP A 265 -2.42 -0.63 -24.02
CA ASP A 265 -2.87 0.32 -25.03
C ASP A 265 -2.05 1.62 -24.95
N THR A 266 -2.20 2.38 -23.89
CA THR A 266 -1.55 3.69 -23.76
C THR A 266 -1.06 3.93 -22.33
N VAL A 267 0.13 4.53 -22.19
CA VAL A 267 0.59 5.17 -20.95
C VAL A 267 0.26 6.65 -21.03
N TYR A 268 -0.65 7.12 -20.21
CA TYR A 268 -0.94 8.54 -20.00
C TYR A 268 -0.02 9.08 -18.90
N CYS A 269 1.02 9.82 -19.30
CA CYS A 269 1.94 10.48 -18.38
C CYS A 269 1.45 11.92 -18.14
N THR A 270 0.80 12.16 -17.01
CA THR A 270 0.25 13.47 -16.63
C THR A 270 1.26 14.21 -15.76
N ASP A 271 1.92 15.19 -16.37
CA ASP A 271 2.95 16.01 -15.74
C ASP A 271 2.36 17.36 -15.32
N GLN A 272 2.39 17.63 -14.03
CA GLN A 272 1.82 18.79 -13.37
C GLN A 272 2.87 19.74 -12.81
N GLY A 273 4.16 19.44 -13.05
CA GLY A 273 5.30 20.12 -12.44
C GLY A 273 5.94 21.20 -13.30
N ASN A 274 7.04 21.74 -12.78
CA ASN A 274 7.95 22.64 -13.47
C ASN A 274 9.25 21.92 -13.89
N ASP A 275 9.64 20.87 -13.13
CA ASP A 275 10.64 19.90 -13.55
C ASP A 275 9.95 18.85 -14.42
N LEU A 276 10.06 19.04 -15.73
CA LEU A 276 9.25 18.30 -16.71
C LEU A 276 9.92 16.99 -17.11
N VAL A 277 9.13 15.91 -17.13
CA VAL A 277 9.59 14.56 -17.55
C VAL A 277 10.14 14.57 -18.96
N LYS A 278 9.53 15.33 -19.90
CA LYS A 278 9.99 15.44 -21.28
C LYS A 278 11.39 16.08 -21.43
N ASN A 279 11.86 16.76 -20.40
CA ASN A 279 13.19 17.40 -20.39
C ASN A 279 14.27 16.52 -19.74
N GLN A 280 13.91 15.36 -19.22
CA GLN A 280 14.85 14.44 -18.58
C GLN A 280 15.68 13.68 -19.60
N GLU A 281 16.91 13.38 -19.21
CA GLU A 281 17.83 12.55 -20.02
C GLU A 281 17.20 11.17 -20.30
N GLY A 282 17.25 10.75 -21.58
CA GLY A 282 16.70 9.48 -22.04
C GLY A 282 15.18 9.50 -22.31
N PHE A 283 14.48 10.65 -22.17
CA PHE A 283 13.05 10.72 -22.49
C PHE A 283 12.77 10.45 -23.97
N ALA A 284 13.60 10.99 -24.87
CA ALA A 284 13.43 10.79 -26.31
C ALA A 284 13.54 9.29 -26.69
N GLU A 285 14.47 8.57 -26.06
CA GLU A 285 14.67 7.14 -26.28
C GLU A 285 13.48 6.32 -25.78
N VAL A 286 13.05 6.53 -24.54
CA VAL A 286 11.89 5.84 -23.95
C VAL A 286 10.61 6.17 -24.71
N SER A 287 10.45 7.40 -25.15
CA SER A 287 9.30 7.83 -25.97
C SER A 287 9.31 7.14 -27.34
N ALA A 288 10.48 6.97 -27.97
CA ALA A 288 10.62 6.23 -29.22
C ALA A 288 10.32 4.73 -29.02
N ASP A 289 10.80 4.12 -27.92
CA ASP A 289 10.56 2.72 -27.59
C ASP A 289 9.08 2.43 -27.36
N LEU A 290 8.37 3.28 -26.62
CA LEU A 290 6.94 3.16 -26.38
C LEU A 290 6.13 3.54 -27.63
N GLY A 291 6.61 4.49 -28.43
CA GLY A 291 5.97 4.94 -29.66
C GLY A 291 4.53 5.41 -29.41
N LYS A 292 3.56 4.82 -30.11
CA LYS A 292 2.15 5.15 -29.98
C LYS A 292 1.54 4.78 -28.61
N GLN A 293 2.26 3.99 -27.80
CA GLN A 293 1.82 3.61 -26.46
C GLN A 293 2.12 4.67 -25.40
N LEU A 294 2.70 5.83 -25.73
CA LEU A 294 2.93 6.93 -24.79
C LEU A 294 2.17 8.19 -25.22
N THR A 295 1.35 8.72 -24.31
CA THR A 295 0.73 10.04 -24.43
C THR A 295 1.19 10.90 -23.26
N TYR A 296 2.03 11.91 -23.55
CA TYR A 296 2.49 12.88 -22.55
C TYR A 296 1.52 14.06 -22.47
N ILE A 297 1.05 14.35 -21.26
CA ILE A 297 0.08 15.42 -21.00
C ILE A 297 0.67 16.38 -19.97
N GLN A 298 0.82 17.63 -20.32
CA GLN A 298 1.20 18.70 -19.39
C GLN A 298 -0.04 19.47 -18.97
N GLN A 299 -0.27 19.63 -17.67
CA GLN A 299 -1.41 20.37 -17.12
C GLN A 299 -1.03 21.15 -15.85
N ALA A 300 -1.93 22.03 -15.39
CA ALA A 300 -1.79 22.67 -14.11
C ALA A 300 -1.80 21.65 -12.95
N ASN A 301 -1.20 22.02 -11.81
CA ASN A 301 -1.20 21.16 -10.63
C ASN A 301 -2.59 21.07 -9.99
N LEU A 302 -3.28 19.98 -10.26
CA LEU A 302 -4.57 19.61 -9.70
C LEU A 302 -4.46 18.52 -8.62
N GLY A 303 -3.21 18.24 -8.18
CA GLY A 303 -2.89 17.21 -7.21
C GLY A 303 -2.98 15.79 -7.75
N GLY A 304 -2.81 14.79 -6.87
CA GLY A 304 -2.93 13.36 -7.22
C GLY A 304 -4.31 13.02 -7.79
N SER A 305 -5.38 13.52 -7.16
CA SER A 305 -6.74 13.27 -7.64
C SER A 305 -6.97 13.81 -9.06
N GLY A 306 -6.38 14.98 -9.40
CA GLY A 306 -6.49 15.57 -10.72
C GLY A 306 -5.67 14.86 -11.78
N GLY A 307 -4.45 14.48 -11.46
CA GLY A 307 -3.57 13.74 -12.36
C GLY A 307 -4.10 12.36 -12.70
N PHE A 308 -4.52 11.58 -11.70
CA PHE A 308 -5.13 10.28 -11.92
C PHE A 308 -6.48 10.37 -12.64
N SER A 309 -7.31 11.37 -12.31
CA SER A 309 -8.55 11.61 -13.03
C SER A 309 -8.30 11.95 -14.50
N ARG A 310 -7.19 12.64 -14.84
CA ARG A 310 -6.83 12.89 -16.24
C ARG A 310 -6.58 11.58 -16.98
N GLY A 311 -5.78 10.67 -16.43
CA GLY A 311 -5.53 9.38 -17.06
C GLY A 311 -6.78 8.50 -17.18
N MET A 312 -7.64 8.46 -16.14
CA MET A 312 -8.93 7.77 -16.20
C MET A 312 -9.86 8.38 -17.27
N TYR A 313 -9.91 9.72 -17.34
CA TYR A 313 -10.71 10.46 -18.33
C TYR A 313 -10.28 10.13 -19.75
N GLU A 314 -8.98 10.24 -20.04
CA GLU A 314 -8.46 9.97 -21.39
C GLU A 314 -8.66 8.49 -21.77
N THR A 315 -8.45 7.56 -20.84
CA THR A 315 -8.71 6.13 -21.09
C THR A 315 -10.18 5.88 -21.42
N ALA A 316 -11.09 6.46 -20.63
CA ALA A 316 -12.53 6.28 -20.86
C ALA A 316 -13.01 6.94 -22.15
N LYS A 317 -12.45 8.10 -22.52
CA LYS A 317 -12.73 8.86 -23.75
C LYS A 317 -12.22 8.13 -24.99
N ALA A 318 -11.01 7.58 -24.95
CA ALA A 318 -10.42 6.80 -26.04
C ALA A 318 -11.20 5.51 -26.31
N GLY A 319 -11.68 4.84 -25.25
CA GLY A 319 -12.53 3.66 -25.37
C GLY A 319 -11.83 2.37 -25.86
N ASN A 320 -10.49 2.36 -25.93
CA ASN A 320 -9.68 1.26 -26.45
C ASN A 320 -9.25 0.26 -25.36
N SER A 321 -9.37 0.63 -24.09
CA SER A 321 -8.92 -0.18 -22.96
C SER A 321 -10.10 -0.70 -22.13
N ASP A 322 -9.95 -1.93 -21.62
CA ASP A 322 -10.90 -2.52 -20.67
C ASP A 322 -10.62 -2.05 -19.24
N PHE A 323 -9.37 -1.68 -18.97
CA PHE A 323 -8.89 -1.27 -17.64
C PHE A 323 -8.05 0.01 -17.72
N VAL A 324 -8.00 0.76 -16.62
CA VAL A 324 -6.98 1.76 -16.35
C VAL A 324 -6.22 1.37 -15.08
N LEU A 325 -4.90 1.31 -15.18
CA LEU A 325 -4.01 1.13 -14.03
C LEU A 325 -3.55 2.51 -13.55
N LEU A 326 -3.86 2.85 -12.31
CA LEU A 326 -3.28 4.03 -11.64
C LEU A 326 -1.94 3.61 -11.03
N LEU A 327 -0.90 4.40 -11.29
CA LEU A 327 0.46 4.11 -10.87
C LEU A 327 1.16 5.40 -10.44
N ASP A 328 1.69 5.44 -9.21
CA ASP A 328 2.37 6.63 -8.68
C ASP A 328 3.76 6.80 -9.30
N ASP A 329 4.23 8.05 -9.42
CA ASP A 329 5.51 8.35 -10.06
C ASP A 329 6.72 7.89 -9.24
N ASP A 330 6.64 7.95 -7.91
CA ASP A 330 7.71 7.59 -6.98
C ASP A 330 7.67 6.12 -6.51
N ALA A 331 6.88 5.30 -7.19
CA ALA A 331 6.90 3.86 -7.02
C ALA A 331 7.93 3.19 -7.95
N ILE A 332 8.53 2.09 -7.50
CA ILE A 332 9.26 1.16 -8.38
C ILE A 332 8.34 -0.01 -8.65
N SER A 333 7.97 -0.18 -9.91
CA SER A 333 7.08 -1.27 -10.32
C SER A 333 7.82 -2.56 -10.59
N GLU A 334 7.27 -3.67 -10.11
CA GLU A 334 7.56 -5.00 -10.63
C GLU A 334 6.64 -5.25 -11.83
N PRO A 335 7.14 -5.32 -13.09
CA PRO A 335 6.28 -5.46 -14.27
C PRO A 335 5.42 -6.73 -14.24
N GLU A 336 5.92 -7.79 -13.59
CA GLU A 336 5.14 -9.02 -13.39
C GLU A 336 3.91 -8.78 -12.51
N SER A 337 3.99 -7.89 -11.52
CA SER A 337 2.84 -7.50 -10.68
C SER A 337 1.73 -6.85 -11.52
N ILE A 338 2.10 -5.96 -12.44
CA ILE A 338 1.14 -5.32 -13.34
C ILE A 338 0.48 -6.38 -14.24
N LEU A 339 1.27 -7.27 -14.81
CA LEU A 339 0.76 -8.35 -15.67
C LEU A 339 -0.18 -9.29 -14.91
N ARG A 340 0.16 -9.67 -13.68
CA ARG A 340 -0.68 -10.52 -12.81
C ARG A 340 -2.03 -9.88 -12.50
N SER A 341 -2.07 -8.56 -12.31
CA SER A 341 -3.32 -7.87 -11.99
C SER A 341 -4.33 -7.93 -13.13
N ILE A 342 -3.90 -7.72 -14.38
CA ILE A 342 -4.78 -7.83 -15.54
C ILE A 342 -5.13 -9.29 -15.86
N GLN A 343 -4.19 -10.23 -15.73
CA GLN A 343 -4.44 -11.66 -15.90
C GLN A 343 -5.47 -12.19 -14.90
N PHE A 344 -5.38 -11.77 -13.63
CA PHE A 344 -6.41 -12.09 -12.63
C PHE A 344 -7.77 -11.54 -13.02
N SER A 345 -7.83 -10.28 -13.48
CA SER A 345 -9.06 -9.61 -13.86
C SER A 345 -9.76 -10.27 -15.06
N ASP A 346 -9.02 -10.93 -15.94
CA ASP A 346 -9.58 -11.69 -17.08
C ASP A 346 -10.48 -12.86 -16.65
N TYR A 347 -10.27 -13.37 -15.43
CA TYR A 347 -10.96 -14.54 -14.90
C TYR A 347 -11.99 -14.20 -13.82
N THR A 348 -12.09 -12.96 -13.39
CA THR A 348 -13.02 -12.58 -12.32
C THR A 348 -14.48 -12.70 -12.78
N ILE A 349 -15.33 -13.32 -11.94
CA ILE A 349 -16.76 -13.55 -12.25
C ILE A 349 -17.61 -12.26 -12.23
N ARG A 350 -17.03 -11.15 -11.80
CA ARG A 350 -17.60 -9.80 -11.84
C ARG A 350 -16.47 -8.78 -11.80
N PRO A 351 -16.69 -7.55 -12.27
CA PRO A 351 -15.68 -6.51 -12.20
C PRO A 351 -15.25 -6.25 -10.76
N VAL A 352 -13.94 -6.22 -10.52
CA VAL A 352 -13.29 -5.89 -9.24
C VAL A 352 -12.17 -4.89 -9.50
N LEU A 353 -11.89 -4.03 -8.52
CA LEU A 353 -10.67 -3.25 -8.50
C LEU A 353 -9.54 -4.17 -8.00
N VAL A 354 -8.39 -4.19 -8.69
CA VAL A 354 -7.25 -5.01 -8.26
C VAL A 354 -6.13 -4.09 -7.80
N GLY A 355 -5.90 -4.09 -6.49
CA GLY A 355 -4.83 -3.32 -5.86
C GLY A 355 -3.56 -4.14 -5.66
N GLY A 356 -2.45 -3.44 -5.53
CA GLY A 356 -1.15 -3.97 -5.12
C GLY A 356 -0.80 -3.57 -3.70
N GLY A 357 -0.04 -4.43 -3.01
CA GLY A 357 0.59 -4.09 -1.74
C GLY A 357 1.65 -3.01 -1.92
N MET A 358 1.99 -2.32 -0.83
CA MET A 358 3.07 -1.34 -0.80
C MET A 358 4.25 -1.90 -0.01
N LEU A 359 5.36 -2.12 -0.69
CA LEU A 359 6.66 -2.41 -0.10
C LEU A 359 7.42 -1.10 0.13
N HIS A 360 8.22 -1.04 1.19
CA HIS A 360 9.04 0.15 1.45
C HIS A 360 10.21 0.25 0.48
N LEU A 361 10.54 1.46 0.04
CA LEU A 361 11.66 1.70 -0.86
C LEU A 361 13.01 1.63 -0.13
N ASP A 362 13.07 2.10 1.10
CA ASP A 362 14.25 2.11 1.98
C ASP A 362 14.48 0.78 2.71
N ASN A 363 13.45 -0.07 2.76
CA ASN A 363 13.48 -1.38 3.35
C ASN A 363 12.70 -2.36 2.46
N ARG A 364 13.33 -2.86 1.43
CA ARG A 364 12.66 -3.49 0.30
C ARG A 364 11.95 -4.80 0.59
N THR A 365 12.22 -5.44 1.72
CA THR A 365 11.49 -6.64 2.16
C THR A 365 10.32 -6.33 3.09
N MET A 366 10.15 -5.06 3.46
CA MET A 366 9.08 -4.64 4.35
C MET A 366 7.81 -4.29 3.59
N LEU A 367 6.76 -5.05 3.84
CA LEU A 367 5.41 -4.75 3.36
C LEU A 367 4.74 -3.78 4.33
N TYR A 368 4.42 -2.57 3.86
CA TYR A 368 3.63 -1.61 4.66
C TYR A 368 2.26 -2.18 4.97
N THR A 369 1.49 -2.57 3.94
CA THR A 369 0.20 -3.21 4.10
C THR A 369 -0.18 -4.06 2.88
N GLN A 370 -0.97 -5.09 3.13
CA GLN A 370 -1.58 -5.93 2.08
C GLN A 370 -3.00 -5.45 1.74
N GLY A 371 -3.58 -4.60 2.54
CA GLY A 371 -4.93 -4.08 2.34
C GLY A 371 -5.45 -3.38 3.59
N GLU A 372 -6.33 -2.41 3.39
CA GLU A 372 -6.83 -1.54 4.44
C GLU A 372 -8.34 -1.50 4.47
N ARG A 373 -8.87 -1.27 5.65
CA ARG A 373 -10.30 -1.09 5.91
C ARG A 373 -10.54 0.27 6.54
N ILE A 374 -11.76 0.76 6.40
CA ILE A 374 -12.18 2.03 6.99
C ILE A 374 -13.06 1.77 8.22
N ASN A 375 -12.65 2.35 9.35
CA ASN A 375 -13.51 2.42 10.51
C ASN A 375 -14.69 3.35 10.22
N PRO A 376 -15.94 2.85 10.21
CA PRO A 376 -17.10 3.64 9.77
C PRO A 376 -17.45 4.78 10.73
N GLN A 377 -17.01 4.72 11.99
CA GLN A 377 -17.31 5.76 13.00
C GLN A 377 -16.27 6.88 12.98
N ARG A 378 -15.03 6.54 12.61
CA ARG A 378 -13.89 7.46 12.64
C ARG A 378 -13.49 7.95 11.26
N MET A 379 -13.86 7.23 10.20
CA MET A 379 -13.40 7.46 8.83
C MET A 379 -11.86 7.49 8.74
N TRP A 380 -11.22 6.58 9.48
CA TRP A 380 -9.79 6.32 9.41
C TRP A 380 -9.51 4.90 8.94
N MET A 381 -8.43 4.77 8.17
CA MET A 381 -7.92 3.48 7.74
C MET A 381 -7.30 2.72 8.91
N TYR A 382 -7.38 1.40 8.81
CA TYR A 382 -6.70 0.46 9.68
C TYR A 382 -6.41 -0.84 8.92
N PRO A 383 -5.34 -1.58 9.26
CA PRO A 383 -5.05 -2.85 8.63
C PRO A 383 -6.07 -3.90 9.07
N SER A 384 -6.26 -4.93 8.29
CA SER A 384 -7.00 -6.10 8.77
C SER A 384 -6.34 -6.64 10.05
N LYS A 385 -7.15 -7.09 11.02
CA LYS A 385 -6.70 -7.45 12.38
C LYS A 385 -5.51 -8.42 12.43
N SER A 386 -5.44 -9.35 11.48
CA SER A 386 -4.35 -10.32 11.37
C SER A 386 -3.11 -9.81 10.67
N MET A 387 -3.19 -8.65 9.99
CA MET A 387 -2.13 -8.24 9.08
C MET A 387 -1.16 -7.22 9.64
N GLY A 388 -1.59 -6.34 10.52
CA GLY A 388 -0.75 -5.25 11.00
C GLY A 388 -0.16 -4.38 9.88
N TYR A 389 0.61 -3.39 10.25
CA TYR A 389 1.48 -2.63 9.35
C TYR A 389 2.94 -3.10 9.51
N ASN A 390 3.74 -2.89 8.45
CA ASN A 390 5.19 -3.06 8.48
C ASN A 390 5.66 -4.50 8.79
N HIS A 391 5.24 -5.45 7.96
CA HIS A 391 5.71 -6.82 8.01
C HIS A 391 6.97 -7.01 7.18
N ASP A 392 8.03 -7.53 7.78
CA ASP A 392 9.32 -7.77 7.12
C ASP A 392 9.53 -9.23 6.75
N PHE A 393 9.43 -9.54 5.47
CA PHE A 393 9.63 -10.89 4.93
C PHE A 393 11.08 -11.41 5.03
N SER A 394 12.07 -10.55 5.31
CA SER A 394 13.42 -11.02 5.58
C SER A 394 13.59 -11.56 7.00
N VAL A 395 12.73 -11.13 7.91
CA VAL A 395 12.71 -11.55 9.31
C VAL A 395 11.71 -12.69 9.53
N GLU A 396 10.52 -12.55 8.97
CA GLU A 396 9.43 -13.51 9.06
C GLU A 396 8.87 -13.80 7.66
N PRO A 397 9.45 -14.77 6.92
CA PRO A 397 9.00 -15.15 5.58
C PRO A 397 7.53 -15.56 5.55
N LEU A 398 6.90 -15.51 4.37
CA LEU A 398 5.51 -15.93 4.21
C LEU A 398 5.27 -17.35 4.76
N ARG A 399 6.23 -18.27 4.56
CA ARG A 399 6.16 -19.65 5.06
C ARG A 399 5.95 -19.74 6.58
N ASP A 400 6.57 -18.82 7.32
CA ASP A 400 6.58 -18.79 8.78
C ASP A 400 5.57 -17.78 9.37
N SER A 401 4.74 -17.18 8.51
CA SER A 401 3.75 -16.15 8.87
C SER A 401 2.31 -16.67 8.75
N PRO A 402 1.80 -17.49 9.71
CA PRO A 402 0.46 -18.10 9.61
C PRO A 402 -0.66 -17.10 9.33
N ASP A 403 -0.61 -15.92 9.93
CA ASP A 403 -1.63 -14.89 9.76
C ASP A 403 -1.68 -14.33 8.33
N ARG A 404 -0.55 -14.35 7.60
CA ARG A 404 -0.44 -13.89 6.23
C ARG A 404 -1.08 -14.84 5.20
N HIS A 405 -1.46 -16.04 5.61
CA HIS A 405 -2.17 -16.99 4.76
C HIS A 405 -3.68 -16.75 4.68
N GLN A 406 -4.21 -15.83 5.49
CA GLN A 406 -5.62 -15.44 5.43
C GLN A 406 -5.91 -14.63 4.16
N ARG A 407 -7.11 -14.84 3.58
CA ARG A 407 -7.64 -13.94 2.55
C ARG A 407 -8.25 -12.71 3.21
N ILE A 408 -7.86 -11.54 2.74
CA ILE A 408 -8.33 -10.26 3.26
C ILE A 408 -9.40 -9.70 2.33
N ASP A 409 -10.49 -9.22 2.93
CA ASP A 409 -11.47 -8.37 2.27
C ASP A 409 -11.19 -6.92 2.69
N GLU A 410 -11.07 -6.02 1.73
CA GLU A 410 -10.71 -4.62 1.96
C GLU A 410 -11.77 -3.64 1.47
N ASP A 411 -11.62 -2.38 1.86
CA ASP A 411 -12.55 -1.34 1.50
C ASP A 411 -12.03 -0.49 0.33
N PHE A 412 -10.72 -0.35 0.20
CA PHE A 412 -10.04 0.41 -0.85
C PHE A 412 -8.59 -0.08 -1.00
N ASN A 413 -7.91 0.37 -2.02
CA ASN A 413 -6.46 0.23 -2.18
C ASN A 413 -5.85 1.59 -2.49
N GLY A 414 -4.68 1.88 -1.91
CA GLY A 414 -3.92 3.09 -2.26
C GLY A 414 -3.55 3.12 -3.75
N TRP A 415 -3.50 4.31 -4.31
CA TRP A 415 -3.25 4.50 -5.73
C TRP A 415 -1.77 4.49 -6.12
N TRP A 416 -0.91 4.00 -5.21
CA TRP A 416 0.45 3.61 -5.63
C TRP A 416 0.43 2.53 -6.73
N MET A 417 -0.58 1.65 -6.74
CA MET A 417 -0.91 0.74 -7.84
C MET A 417 -2.34 0.22 -7.68
N CYS A 418 -3.24 0.57 -8.61
CA CYS A 418 -4.62 0.10 -8.61
C CYS A 418 -5.17 -0.06 -10.03
N LEU A 419 -5.51 -1.28 -10.44
CA LEU A 419 -6.15 -1.57 -11.71
C LEU A 419 -7.67 -1.44 -11.57
N ILE A 420 -8.27 -0.56 -12.34
CA ILE A 420 -9.69 -0.22 -12.30
C ILE A 420 -10.35 -0.60 -13.63
N PRO A 421 -11.40 -1.45 -13.64
CA PRO A 421 -12.18 -1.71 -14.84
C PRO A 421 -12.84 -0.42 -15.38
N ILE A 422 -12.79 -0.18 -16.67
CA ILE A 422 -13.45 0.98 -17.28
C ILE A 422 -14.97 0.97 -17.08
N ALA A 423 -15.55 -0.22 -16.92
CA ALA A 423 -16.95 -0.36 -16.52
C ALA A 423 -17.27 0.30 -15.18
N VAL A 424 -16.31 0.30 -14.24
CA VAL A 424 -16.42 0.99 -12.95
C VAL A 424 -16.39 2.51 -13.18
N VAL A 425 -15.40 3.00 -13.93
CA VAL A 425 -15.27 4.43 -14.27
C VAL A 425 -16.55 4.96 -14.94
N LYS A 426 -17.08 4.22 -15.90
CA LYS A 426 -18.35 4.57 -16.58
C LYS A 426 -19.55 4.59 -15.63
N LYS A 427 -19.55 3.75 -14.60
CA LYS A 427 -20.68 3.64 -13.65
C LYS A 427 -20.66 4.66 -12.54
N ILE A 428 -19.48 4.93 -11.95
CA ILE A 428 -19.35 5.78 -10.76
C ILE A 428 -18.58 7.08 -11.00
N GLY A 429 -18.07 7.31 -12.22
CA GLY A 429 -17.27 8.48 -12.55
C GLY A 429 -15.79 8.34 -12.13
N LEU A 430 -15.12 9.47 -12.12
CA LEU A 430 -13.71 9.64 -11.80
C LEU A 430 -13.48 9.86 -10.29
N SER A 431 -12.27 10.23 -9.86
CA SER A 431 -12.04 10.72 -8.51
C SER A 431 -12.86 11.97 -8.20
N MET A 432 -13.12 12.22 -6.94
CA MET A 432 -13.55 13.58 -6.55
C MET A 432 -12.41 14.59 -6.74
N PRO A 433 -12.68 15.86 -7.07
CA PRO A 433 -11.68 16.91 -7.21
C PRO A 433 -11.20 17.39 -5.84
N VAL A 434 -10.49 16.52 -5.13
CA VAL A 434 -10.08 16.75 -3.75
C VAL A 434 -8.61 17.12 -3.58
N PHE A 435 -7.88 17.25 -4.65
CA PHE A 435 -6.47 17.56 -4.75
C PHE A 435 -5.58 16.38 -4.31
N ILE A 436 -5.58 16.01 -3.03
CA ILE A 436 -4.77 14.92 -2.45
C ILE A 436 -5.45 14.38 -1.18
N LYS A 437 -5.16 13.15 -0.80
CA LYS A 437 -5.68 12.42 0.37
C LYS A 437 -7.17 12.08 0.26
N PHE A 438 -7.52 10.88 0.65
CA PHE A 438 -8.87 10.33 0.62
C PHE A 438 -9.49 10.20 -0.77
N ASP A 439 -8.79 10.46 -1.83
CA ASP A 439 -9.21 10.22 -3.22
C ASP A 439 -9.40 8.72 -3.48
N ASP A 440 -8.42 7.91 -3.12
CA ASP A 440 -8.43 6.44 -3.16
C ASP A 440 -9.47 5.82 -2.22
N ILE A 441 -9.54 6.32 -0.99
CA ILE A 441 -10.49 5.85 0.03
C ILE A 441 -11.93 6.09 -0.41
N GLU A 442 -12.26 7.32 -0.81
CA GLU A 442 -13.60 7.68 -1.27
C GLU A 442 -14.00 6.86 -2.49
N TYR A 443 -13.08 6.76 -3.47
CA TYR A 443 -13.32 6.00 -4.69
C TYR A 443 -13.60 4.52 -4.39
N GLY A 444 -12.79 3.88 -3.55
CA GLY A 444 -12.96 2.50 -3.13
C GLY A 444 -14.29 2.26 -2.41
N LEU A 445 -14.66 3.14 -1.47
CA LEU A 445 -15.94 3.06 -0.75
C LEU A 445 -17.14 3.26 -1.71
N ARG A 446 -17.05 4.19 -2.64
CA ARG A 446 -18.08 4.44 -3.67
C ARG A 446 -18.19 3.27 -4.64
N ALA A 447 -17.07 2.69 -5.10
CA ALA A 447 -17.04 1.49 -5.91
C ALA A 447 -17.68 0.30 -5.19
N LYS A 448 -17.32 0.07 -3.92
CA LYS A 448 -17.89 -0.99 -3.08
C LYS A 448 -19.40 -0.84 -2.92
N LYS A 449 -19.91 0.38 -2.69
CA LYS A 449 -21.34 0.69 -2.60
C LYS A 449 -22.07 0.44 -3.92
N ALA A 450 -21.40 0.64 -5.05
CA ALA A 450 -21.91 0.35 -6.39
C ALA A 450 -21.83 -1.14 -6.80
N GLY A 451 -21.31 -2.01 -5.92
CA GLY A 451 -21.18 -3.45 -6.15
C GLY A 451 -19.85 -3.91 -6.71
N PHE A 452 -18.84 -3.02 -6.78
CA PHE A 452 -17.49 -3.31 -7.27
C PHE A 452 -16.52 -3.39 -6.08
N PRO A 453 -16.17 -4.60 -5.61
CA PRO A 453 -15.22 -4.75 -4.51
C PRO A 453 -13.79 -4.46 -4.93
N THR A 454 -12.95 -4.13 -3.96
CA THR A 454 -11.50 -4.02 -4.11
C THR A 454 -10.82 -5.28 -3.61
N VAL A 455 -9.80 -5.74 -4.33
CA VAL A 455 -9.00 -6.94 -4.01
C VAL A 455 -7.53 -6.54 -4.09
N CYS A 456 -6.83 -6.49 -2.96
CA CYS A 456 -5.38 -6.37 -2.93
C CYS A 456 -4.76 -7.76 -3.12
N LEU A 457 -4.31 -8.03 -4.34
CA LEU A 457 -3.88 -9.35 -4.74
C LEU A 457 -2.45 -9.63 -4.21
N PRO A 458 -2.24 -10.65 -3.36
CA PRO A 458 -0.89 -11.04 -2.96
C PRO A 458 -0.02 -11.39 -4.16
N GLY A 459 1.26 -11.05 -4.07
CA GLY A 459 2.20 -11.19 -5.19
C GLY A 459 2.09 -10.08 -6.24
N VAL A 460 1.28 -9.07 -5.96
CA VAL A 460 1.18 -7.80 -6.71
C VAL A 460 1.55 -6.67 -5.76
N ALA A 461 2.60 -5.93 -6.06
CA ALA A 461 3.08 -4.82 -5.24
C ALA A 461 3.97 -3.87 -6.03
N VAL A 462 4.21 -2.71 -5.43
CA VAL A 462 5.24 -1.74 -5.81
C VAL A 462 6.09 -1.40 -4.59
N TRP A 463 7.32 -0.96 -4.81
CA TRP A 463 8.14 -0.30 -3.79
C TRP A 463 7.86 1.20 -3.84
N HIS A 464 7.54 1.79 -2.71
CA HIS A 464 7.15 3.18 -2.61
C HIS A 464 7.82 3.85 -1.41
N GLN A 465 8.00 5.18 -1.45
CA GLN A 465 8.56 5.96 -0.35
C GLN A 465 7.73 5.76 0.93
N ALA A 466 8.39 5.32 1.99
CA ALA A 466 7.75 5.20 3.30
C ALA A 466 7.37 6.57 3.90
N TRP A 467 6.38 6.59 4.79
CA TRP A 467 5.88 7.81 5.41
C TRP A 467 6.40 8.07 6.82
N HIS A 468 7.42 7.34 7.25
CA HIS A 468 7.95 7.48 8.62
C HIS A 468 8.60 8.84 8.89
N ASP A 469 9.02 9.56 7.86
CA ASP A 469 9.61 10.91 7.96
C ASP A 469 8.55 12.03 7.76
N LYS A 470 7.26 11.68 7.75
CA LYS A 470 6.16 12.64 7.56
C LYS A 470 5.30 12.74 8.82
N ASP A 471 4.95 13.97 9.20
CA ASP A 471 3.87 14.27 10.15
C ASP A 471 2.82 15.13 9.42
N PRO A 472 1.73 14.56 8.91
CA PRO A 472 0.69 15.31 8.20
C PRO A 472 0.14 16.46 9.02
N ALA A 473 0.02 16.30 10.35
CA ALA A 473 -0.46 17.33 11.26
C ALA A 473 0.42 18.59 11.29
N ARG A 474 1.69 18.47 10.91
CA ARG A 474 2.64 19.59 10.81
C ARG A 474 2.91 20.03 9.37
N SER A 475 2.03 19.63 8.43
CA SER A 475 2.13 19.98 7.03
C SER A 475 0.86 20.68 6.51
N TRP A 476 0.90 21.16 5.29
CA TRP A 476 -0.25 21.71 4.57
C TRP A 476 -1.29 20.62 4.21
N GLU A 477 -0.87 19.36 4.17
CA GLU A 477 -1.72 18.21 3.84
C GLU A 477 -2.87 18.04 4.83
N GLU A 478 -2.72 18.52 6.06
CA GLU A 478 -3.73 18.38 7.12
C GLU A 478 -5.07 19.03 6.74
N TYR A 479 -5.04 20.15 5.98
CA TYR A 479 -6.27 20.73 5.44
C TYR A 479 -7.03 19.73 4.55
N PHE A 480 -6.32 19.09 3.63
CA PHE A 480 -6.93 18.15 2.69
C PHE A 480 -7.38 16.88 3.41
N THR A 481 -6.57 16.37 4.33
CA THR A 481 -6.90 15.22 5.17
C THR A 481 -8.23 15.42 5.91
N GLU A 482 -8.37 16.52 6.64
CA GLU A 482 -9.60 16.80 7.41
C GLU A 482 -10.80 17.06 6.48
N ARG A 483 -10.65 17.92 5.45
CA ARG A 483 -11.75 18.20 4.50
C ARG A 483 -12.26 16.94 3.82
N ASN A 484 -11.35 16.19 3.26
CA ASN A 484 -11.70 15.04 2.42
C ASN A 484 -12.23 13.87 3.26
N ARG A 485 -11.76 13.70 4.48
CA ARG A 485 -12.33 12.75 5.44
C ARG A 485 -13.81 13.03 5.72
N TRP A 486 -14.17 14.29 5.94
CA TRP A 486 -15.56 14.71 6.13
C TRP A 486 -16.40 14.53 4.86
N LEU A 487 -15.85 14.81 3.68
CA LEU A 487 -16.53 14.59 2.41
C LEU A 487 -16.77 13.11 2.13
N ALA A 488 -15.77 12.27 2.35
CA ALA A 488 -15.91 10.83 2.21
C ALA A 488 -16.99 10.27 3.16
N ALA A 489 -17.02 10.76 4.42
CA ALA A 489 -18.07 10.41 5.37
C ALA A 489 -19.47 10.85 4.90
N LEU A 490 -19.60 12.06 4.41
CA LEU A 490 -20.85 12.66 3.92
C LEU A 490 -21.45 11.86 2.76
N LEU A 491 -20.60 11.43 1.82
CA LEU A 491 -21.04 10.68 0.64
C LEU A 491 -21.30 9.21 0.94
N THR A 492 -20.53 8.62 1.86
CA THR A 492 -20.70 7.22 2.25
C THR A 492 -21.91 7.01 3.16
N TYR A 493 -22.14 7.93 4.10
CA TYR A 493 -23.19 7.85 5.14
C TYR A 493 -24.16 9.04 5.09
N PRO A 494 -24.93 9.21 4.00
CA PRO A 494 -25.74 10.43 3.79
C PRO A 494 -26.84 10.64 4.82
N ASP A 495 -27.37 9.56 5.40
CA ASP A 495 -28.52 9.61 6.32
C ASP A 495 -28.16 10.08 7.72
N LYS A 496 -26.95 9.73 8.20
CA LYS A 496 -26.52 10.02 9.56
C LYS A 496 -24.99 10.17 9.63
N ALA A 497 -24.55 11.28 10.21
CA ALA A 497 -23.13 11.51 10.47
C ALA A 497 -22.54 10.42 11.39
N PRO A 498 -21.36 9.88 11.05
CA PRO A 498 -20.56 9.08 11.98
C PRO A 498 -20.12 9.92 13.21
N ARG A 499 -19.31 9.35 14.09
CA ARG A 499 -18.80 10.08 15.29
C ARG A 499 -17.71 11.12 14.96
N MET A 500 -17.82 11.77 13.80
CA MET A 500 -16.82 12.69 13.27
C MET A 500 -16.60 13.92 14.17
N LEU A 501 -17.66 14.44 14.79
CA LEU A 501 -17.53 15.56 15.75
C LEU A 501 -16.54 15.23 16.85
N MET A 502 -16.68 14.07 17.48
CA MET A 502 -15.79 13.68 18.58
C MET A 502 -14.37 13.46 18.11
N GLU A 503 -14.19 12.87 16.93
CA GLU A 503 -12.86 12.64 16.34
C GLU A 503 -12.14 13.95 15.99
N THR A 504 -12.85 14.89 15.35
CA THR A 504 -12.29 16.23 15.05
C THR A 504 -11.97 16.99 16.32
N MET A 505 -12.86 16.99 17.32
CA MET A 505 -12.60 17.65 18.59
C MET A 505 -11.43 17.05 19.36
N TYR A 506 -11.28 15.72 19.30
CA TYR A 506 -10.11 15.03 19.87
C TYR A 506 -8.83 15.39 19.11
N GLY A 507 -8.87 15.41 17.78
CA GLY A 507 -7.76 15.85 16.93
C GLY A 507 -7.33 17.27 17.24
N ASP A 508 -8.28 18.22 17.25
CA ASP A 508 -8.05 19.62 17.58
C ASP A 508 -7.45 19.79 18.99
N ALA A 509 -7.97 19.05 19.97
CA ALA A 509 -7.42 19.08 21.32
C ALA A 509 -5.98 18.56 21.36
N SER A 510 -5.68 17.45 20.68
CA SER A 510 -4.34 16.90 20.58
C SER A 510 -3.35 17.87 19.92
N LEU A 511 -3.76 18.49 18.81
CA LEU A 511 -2.97 19.51 18.11
C LEU A 511 -2.69 20.72 18.98
N GLY A 512 -3.73 21.25 19.60
CA GLY A 512 -3.62 22.42 20.45
C GLY A 512 -2.79 22.21 21.72
N LEU A 513 -2.85 20.99 22.31
CA LEU A 513 -1.99 20.61 23.44
C LEU A 513 -0.52 20.47 23.06
N ARG A 514 -0.22 20.18 21.79
CA ARG A 514 1.14 20.18 21.21
C ARG A 514 1.56 21.54 20.63
N PHE A 515 0.74 22.58 20.79
CA PHE A 515 0.94 23.95 20.28
C PHE A 515 0.95 24.07 18.74
N VAL A 516 0.37 23.09 18.04
CA VAL A 516 0.24 23.08 16.57
C VAL A 516 -1.06 23.79 16.16
N TYR A 517 -1.11 25.09 16.34
CA TYR A 517 -2.32 25.89 16.09
C TYR A 517 -2.58 26.12 14.60
N SER A 518 -1.55 26.04 13.75
CA SER A 518 -1.73 26.11 12.30
C SER A 518 -2.63 24.99 11.79
N ALA A 519 -2.45 23.77 12.28
CA ALA A 519 -3.28 22.62 11.89
C ALA A 519 -4.75 22.82 12.34
N MET A 520 -5.00 23.31 13.56
CA MET A 520 -6.36 23.66 14.00
C MET A 520 -7.01 24.68 13.06
N ALA A 521 -6.26 25.69 12.61
CA ALA A 521 -6.77 26.69 11.67
C ALA A 521 -7.07 26.09 10.29
N LEU A 522 -6.26 25.10 9.84
CA LEU A 522 -6.51 24.35 8.61
C LEU A 522 -7.78 23.49 8.72
N HIS A 523 -8.02 22.84 9.86
CA HIS A 523 -9.28 22.12 10.13
C HIS A 523 -10.48 23.06 10.02
N HIS A 524 -10.41 24.26 10.62
CA HIS A 524 -11.51 25.23 10.54
C HIS A 524 -11.75 25.72 9.12
N MET A 525 -10.68 25.94 8.33
CA MET A 525 -10.78 26.26 6.90
C MET A 525 -11.46 25.13 6.14
N ALA A 526 -11.05 23.89 6.37
CA ALA A 526 -11.63 22.70 5.76
C ALA A 526 -13.14 22.57 6.02
N LEU A 527 -13.55 22.71 7.28
CA LEU A 527 -14.96 22.66 7.67
C LEU A 527 -15.82 23.80 7.09
N ARG A 528 -15.26 25.01 6.99
CA ARG A 528 -15.94 26.13 6.32
C ARG A 528 -16.14 25.86 4.84
N ASP A 529 -15.14 25.30 4.18
CA ASP A 529 -15.18 25.04 2.73
C ASP A 529 -16.21 23.95 2.39
N ILE A 530 -16.36 22.92 3.22
CA ILE A 530 -17.45 21.93 3.09
C ILE A 530 -18.83 22.62 3.13
N LEU A 531 -19.02 23.60 4.02
CA LEU A 531 -20.29 24.32 4.17
C LEU A 531 -20.60 25.23 2.96
N ARG A 532 -19.60 25.57 2.13
CA ARG A 532 -19.78 26.34 0.89
C ARG A 532 -20.36 25.52 -0.25
N GLY A 533 -20.26 24.19 -0.17
CA GLY A 533 -20.86 23.27 -1.13
C GLY A 533 -19.93 22.82 -2.26
N PRO A 534 -20.43 21.90 -3.14
CA PRO A 534 -19.61 21.23 -4.13
C PRO A 534 -19.06 22.14 -5.22
N GLN A 535 -19.83 23.13 -5.70
CA GLN A 535 -19.35 24.08 -6.69
C GLN A 535 -18.05 24.75 -6.26
N TYR A 536 -18.01 25.21 -5.00
CA TYR A 536 -16.82 25.84 -4.47
C TYR A 536 -15.59 24.93 -4.48
N LEU A 537 -15.75 23.61 -4.21
CA LEU A 537 -14.64 22.68 -4.24
C LEU A 537 -14.06 22.51 -5.65
N VAL A 538 -14.90 22.53 -6.67
CA VAL A 538 -14.48 22.51 -8.06
C VAL A 538 -13.73 23.78 -8.43
N ASP A 539 -14.32 24.94 -8.11
CA ASP A 539 -13.77 26.24 -8.50
C ASP A 539 -12.43 26.55 -7.82
N CYS A 540 -12.26 26.15 -6.53
CA CYS A 540 -11.04 26.42 -5.79
C CYS A 540 -9.92 25.39 -5.99
N LEU A 541 -10.15 24.31 -6.74
CA LEU A 541 -9.16 23.23 -6.88
C LEU A 541 -7.78 23.72 -7.33
N PRO A 542 -7.63 24.59 -8.35
CA PRO A 542 -6.32 25.05 -8.81
C PRO A 542 -5.60 26.00 -7.82
N THR A 543 -6.34 26.69 -6.95
CA THR A 543 -5.79 27.76 -6.11
C THR A 543 -5.68 27.40 -4.62
N LYS A 544 -6.40 26.36 -4.20
CA LYS A 544 -6.56 26.03 -2.78
C LYS A 544 -5.24 25.75 -2.05
N LEU A 545 -4.28 25.13 -2.71
CA LEU A 545 -2.97 24.87 -2.10
C LEU A 545 -2.25 26.16 -1.69
N GLY A 546 -2.34 27.22 -2.52
CA GLY A 546 -1.81 28.54 -2.22
C GLY A 546 -2.45 29.13 -0.95
N GLU A 547 -3.79 29.16 -0.89
CA GLU A 547 -4.55 29.66 0.26
C GLU A 547 -4.20 28.90 1.56
N VAL A 548 -4.05 27.59 1.48
CA VAL A 548 -3.68 26.74 2.63
C VAL A 548 -2.28 27.07 3.14
N ARG A 549 -1.31 27.23 2.22
CA ARG A 549 0.07 27.61 2.57
C ARG A 549 0.14 28.99 3.16
N GLU A 550 -0.57 29.96 2.60
CA GLU A 550 -0.65 31.32 3.13
C GLU A 550 -1.27 31.37 4.54
N LEU A 551 -2.35 30.61 4.78
CA LEU A 551 -2.93 30.53 6.11
C LEU A 551 -1.94 29.94 7.12
N ARG A 552 -1.29 28.84 6.76
CA ARG A 552 -0.34 28.14 7.62
C ARG A 552 0.87 29.01 7.96
N ALA A 553 1.41 29.74 7.00
CA ALA A 553 2.57 30.62 7.18
C ALA A 553 2.36 31.75 8.21
N LYS A 554 1.11 32.05 8.59
CA LYS A 554 0.79 33.06 9.64
C LYS A 554 1.01 32.54 11.07
N TYR A 555 1.41 31.26 11.22
CA TYR A 555 1.55 30.63 12.53
C TYR A 555 3.01 30.31 12.84
N PRO A 556 3.51 30.57 14.03
CA PRO A 556 4.89 30.30 14.41
C PRO A 556 5.24 28.80 14.32
N ASP A 557 4.28 27.92 14.63
CA ASP A 557 4.46 26.47 14.56
C ASP A 557 4.67 25.92 13.13
N ALA A 558 4.47 26.78 12.12
CA ALA A 558 4.73 26.47 10.72
C ALA A 558 6.06 27.05 10.19
N GLN A 559 6.77 27.82 11.01
CA GLN A 559 8.01 28.49 10.65
C GLN A 559 9.20 27.71 11.21
N ALA A 560 9.64 26.69 10.49
CA ALA A 560 10.86 25.97 10.84
C ALA A 560 12.10 26.71 10.32
N GLN A 561 13.18 26.64 11.08
CA GLN A 561 14.53 27.07 10.71
C GLN A 561 15.41 25.84 10.50
N ASP A 562 16.48 25.97 9.75
CA ASP A 562 17.43 24.90 9.42
C ASP A 562 18.50 24.66 10.51
N SER A 563 18.53 25.51 11.55
CA SER A 563 19.50 25.43 12.64
C SER A 563 18.86 25.76 14.00
N PHE A 564 19.33 25.11 15.05
CA PHE A 564 18.99 25.43 16.43
C PHE A 564 19.50 26.81 16.85
N GLU A 565 20.61 27.31 16.29
CA GLU A 565 21.20 28.59 16.57
C GLU A 565 20.30 29.78 16.15
N ALA A 566 19.29 29.53 15.32
CA ALA A 566 18.27 30.53 14.98
C ALA A 566 17.37 30.92 16.18
N PHE A 567 17.45 30.16 17.27
CA PHE A 567 16.63 30.34 18.47
C PHE A 567 17.52 30.44 19.73
N PRO A 568 17.02 31.04 20.81
CA PRO A 568 17.68 30.97 22.11
C PRO A 568 17.81 29.54 22.62
N GLU A 569 18.89 29.26 23.34
CA GLU A 569 19.11 27.97 23.99
C GLU A 569 17.96 27.58 24.92
N PRO A 570 17.51 26.34 24.89
CA PRO A 570 16.49 25.84 25.82
C PRO A 570 16.94 25.91 27.29
N ALA A 571 16.01 26.22 28.16
CA ALA A 571 16.28 26.31 29.62
C ALA A 571 16.57 24.92 30.25
N GLY A 572 16.17 23.84 29.60
CA GLY A 572 16.38 22.48 30.10
C GLY A 572 15.97 21.38 29.10
N GLU A 573 16.03 20.16 29.55
CA GLU A 573 15.56 18.98 28.82
C GLU A 573 14.16 18.56 29.29
N VAL A 574 13.37 17.95 28.41
CA VAL A 574 12.11 17.33 28.81
C VAL A 574 12.41 15.98 29.47
N GLU A 575 12.22 15.89 30.77
CA GLU A 575 12.17 14.59 31.41
C GLU A 575 10.94 13.79 30.89
N PRO A 576 11.14 12.55 30.41
CA PRO A 576 10.01 11.71 30.06
C PRO A 576 9.11 11.53 31.31
N PRO A 577 7.79 11.64 31.17
CA PRO A 577 6.88 11.57 32.31
C PRO A 577 7.09 10.24 33.05
N LYS A 578 7.36 10.32 34.35
CA LYS A 578 7.64 9.17 35.24
C LYS A 578 6.50 8.15 35.28
N ASN A 579 5.27 8.56 34.94
CA ASN A 579 4.08 7.73 34.91
C ASN A 579 3.34 7.89 33.60
N HIS A 580 3.71 7.10 32.58
CA HIS A 580 2.91 7.00 31.37
C HIS A 580 1.60 6.28 31.66
N PRO A 581 0.44 6.88 31.30
CA PRO A 581 -0.83 6.19 31.42
C PRO A 581 -0.81 4.94 30.50
N SER A 582 -0.78 3.77 31.11
CA SER A 582 -0.62 2.48 30.42
C SER A 582 -1.91 1.95 29.76
N THR A 583 -3.08 2.44 30.17
CA THR A 583 -4.37 2.01 29.63
C THR A 583 -5.05 3.12 28.84
N MET A 584 -5.92 2.76 27.88
CA MET A 584 -6.73 3.74 27.14
C MET A 584 -7.57 4.62 28.07
N LYS A 585 -8.11 4.04 29.16
CA LYS A 585 -8.91 4.79 30.16
C LYS A 585 -8.07 5.81 30.90
N SER A 586 -6.86 5.46 31.31
CA SER A 586 -5.94 6.39 31.99
C SER A 586 -5.44 7.50 31.04
N ARG A 587 -5.18 7.17 29.76
CA ARG A 587 -4.83 8.16 28.73
C ARG A 587 -5.96 9.15 28.49
N TYR A 588 -7.19 8.66 28.36
CA TYR A 588 -8.36 9.53 28.19
C TYR A 588 -8.56 10.48 29.39
N LYS A 589 -8.43 9.97 30.63
CA LYS A 589 -8.52 10.77 31.84
C LYS A 589 -7.44 11.84 31.89
N ALA A 590 -6.20 11.51 31.53
CA ALA A 590 -5.09 12.46 31.46
C ALA A 590 -5.34 13.55 30.41
N ALA A 591 -5.82 13.17 29.21
CA ALA A 591 -6.16 14.13 28.15
C ALA A 591 -7.25 15.11 28.58
N VAL A 592 -8.33 14.64 29.20
CA VAL A 592 -9.39 15.50 29.73
C VAL A 592 -8.84 16.45 30.79
N GLY A 593 -8.00 15.97 31.70
CA GLY A 593 -7.35 16.80 32.72
C GLY A 593 -6.51 17.92 32.11
N LEU A 594 -5.73 17.62 31.05
CA LEU A 594 -4.91 18.62 30.36
C LEU A 594 -5.75 19.63 29.56
N ILE A 595 -6.82 19.20 28.92
CA ILE A 595 -7.76 20.08 28.25
C ILE A 595 -8.35 21.07 29.28
N VAL A 596 -8.86 20.58 30.41
CA VAL A 596 -9.41 21.42 31.50
C VAL A 596 -8.33 22.41 32.01
N LYS A 597 -7.13 21.92 32.29
CA LYS A 597 -5.99 22.75 32.70
C LYS A 597 -5.68 23.87 31.68
N SER A 598 -5.75 23.52 30.37
CA SER A 598 -5.53 24.48 29.28
C SER A 598 -6.65 25.52 29.13
N PHE A 599 -7.87 25.19 29.58
CA PHE A 599 -8.96 26.17 29.66
C PHE A 599 -8.83 27.15 30.85
N ILE A 600 -8.18 26.74 31.93
CA ILE A 600 -8.02 27.53 33.16
C ILE A 600 -6.75 28.37 33.09
N LYS A 601 -5.62 27.81 32.64
CA LYS A 601 -4.34 28.54 32.51
C LYS A 601 -4.44 29.66 31.48
N ASN A 602 -3.64 30.71 31.70
CA ASN A 602 -3.53 31.86 30.80
C ASN A 602 -2.06 32.18 30.56
N VAL A 603 -1.43 31.45 29.66
CA VAL A 603 -0.05 31.65 29.22
C VAL A 603 -0.04 32.60 28.02
N ASN A 604 0.78 33.69 28.10
CA ASN A 604 0.99 34.56 26.96
C ASN A 604 2.26 34.13 26.21
N PRO A 605 2.15 33.71 24.92
CA PRO A 605 3.28 33.27 24.12
C PRO A 605 4.36 34.34 23.91
N ASP A 606 3.97 35.64 23.93
CA ASP A 606 4.88 36.79 23.70
C ASP A 606 5.86 37.00 24.85
N LYS A 607 5.58 36.43 26.02
CA LYS A 607 6.47 36.54 27.20
C LYS A 607 7.57 35.49 27.23
N ALA A 608 7.55 34.49 26.31
CA ALA A 608 8.58 33.49 26.23
C ALA A 608 9.86 34.10 25.61
N VAL A 609 10.90 34.28 26.42
CA VAL A 609 12.21 34.82 26.01
C VAL A 609 13.17 33.73 25.53
N GLN A 610 12.96 32.49 26.00
CA GLN A 610 13.70 31.30 25.60
C GLN A 610 12.76 30.08 25.62
N PRO A 611 13.06 28.99 24.89
CA PRO A 611 12.34 27.74 24.99
C PRO A 611 12.53 27.08 26.36
N ASP A 612 11.46 26.52 26.92
CA ASP A 612 11.57 25.77 28.18
C ASP A 612 12.38 24.48 27.99
N ALA A 613 12.27 23.84 26.81
CA ALA A 613 12.95 22.59 26.48
C ALA A 613 13.08 22.37 24.97
N ALA A 614 13.93 21.41 24.58
CA ALA A 614 13.94 20.78 23.27
C ALA A 614 13.16 19.46 23.30
N ILE A 615 12.29 19.24 22.32
CA ILE A 615 11.49 17.99 22.18
C ILE A 615 11.82 17.38 20.82
N PRO A 616 12.42 16.18 20.78
CA PRO A 616 12.70 15.48 19.55
C PRO A 616 11.41 15.19 18.74
N ALA A 617 11.51 15.14 17.41
CA ALA A 617 10.37 14.86 16.52
C ALA A 617 9.63 13.57 16.90
N ARG A 618 10.38 12.54 17.29
CA ARG A 618 9.85 11.28 17.79
C ARG A 618 8.86 11.44 18.93
N ASP A 619 9.20 12.25 19.93
CA ASP A 619 8.39 12.45 21.13
C ASP A 619 7.26 13.45 20.87
N ALA A 620 7.48 14.42 19.99
CA ALA A 620 6.50 15.41 19.60
C ALA A 620 5.36 14.84 18.75
N ALA A 621 5.64 13.84 17.91
CA ALA A 621 4.63 13.23 17.04
C ALA A 621 3.58 12.42 17.82
N TRP A 622 3.99 11.79 18.93
CA TRP A 622 3.20 10.73 19.57
C TRP A 622 2.51 11.13 20.85
N THR A 623 2.96 12.17 21.52
CA THR A 623 2.45 12.44 22.86
C THR A 623 2.35 13.92 23.18
N TRP A 624 1.09 14.37 23.27
CA TRP A 624 0.77 15.62 23.92
C TRP A 624 1.23 15.66 25.40
N LEU A 625 1.61 14.51 26.00
CA LEU A 625 2.16 14.42 27.35
C LEU A 625 3.55 15.07 27.46
N ALA A 626 4.37 15.03 26.40
CA ALA A 626 5.65 15.72 26.37
C ALA A 626 5.50 17.25 26.55
N PHE A 627 4.34 17.80 26.19
CA PHE A 627 4.04 19.22 26.26
C PHE A 627 3.34 19.66 27.55
N ASP A 628 3.00 18.76 28.50
CA ASP A 628 2.22 19.13 29.69
C ASP A 628 2.97 20.13 30.58
N HIS A 629 4.26 19.94 30.79
CA HIS A 629 5.05 20.70 31.75
C HIS A 629 5.75 21.94 31.17
N VAL A 630 5.72 22.12 29.83
CA VAL A 630 6.37 23.23 29.14
C VAL A 630 5.35 24.24 28.64
N ASN A 631 5.74 25.50 28.53
CA ASN A 631 4.97 26.56 27.89
C ASN A 631 5.52 26.93 26.51
N SER A 632 6.76 26.52 26.22
CA SER A 632 7.34 26.59 24.88
C SER A 632 8.40 25.54 24.70
N ALA A 633 8.61 25.07 23.45
CA ALA A 633 9.61 24.07 23.13
C ALA A 633 10.18 24.27 21.74
N LEU A 634 11.46 23.96 21.54
CA LEU A 634 12.04 23.71 20.23
C LEU A 634 11.66 22.28 19.83
N VAL A 635 11.07 22.12 18.65
CA VAL A 635 10.62 20.82 18.15
C VAL A 635 11.18 20.60 16.75
N THR A 636 11.97 19.55 16.59
CA THR A 636 12.51 19.18 15.27
C THR A 636 11.40 18.76 14.31
N THR A 637 11.59 19.02 13.01
CA THR A 637 10.72 18.53 11.96
C THR A 637 10.82 17.01 11.83
N PRO A 638 9.79 16.30 11.34
CA PRO A 638 9.80 14.84 11.25
C PRO A 638 10.94 14.27 10.40
N ASP A 639 11.35 15.00 9.36
CA ASP A 639 12.46 14.67 8.47
C ASP A 639 13.85 15.03 9.04
N GLY A 640 13.88 15.67 10.22
CA GLY A 640 15.12 16.07 10.90
C GLY A 640 15.85 17.28 10.29
N ASN A 641 15.27 17.90 9.23
CA ASN A 641 15.92 18.97 8.48
C ASN A 641 15.65 20.37 9.02
N GLY A 642 14.87 20.49 10.09
CA GLY A 642 14.54 21.79 10.65
C GLY A 642 14.06 21.71 12.09
N VAL A 643 13.92 22.85 12.70
CA VAL A 643 13.43 23.04 14.05
C VAL A 643 12.44 24.23 14.10
N ALA A 644 11.38 24.10 14.88
CA ALA A 644 10.40 25.16 15.10
C ALA A 644 10.23 25.46 16.58
N TRP A 645 10.07 26.73 16.93
CA TRP A 645 9.77 27.14 18.30
C TRP A 645 8.27 27.21 18.54
N LEU A 646 7.73 26.16 19.14
CA LEU A 646 6.31 26.03 19.48
C LEU A 646 6.04 26.70 20.82
N LYS A 647 4.97 27.52 20.93
CA LYS A 647 4.62 28.30 22.12
C LYS A 647 3.17 28.05 22.53
N ARG A 648 2.93 27.83 23.81
CA ARG A 648 1.59 27.69 24.40
C ARG A 648 0.82 29.02 24.35
N ASP A 649 -0.34 28.98 23.72
CA ASP A 649 -1.30 30.08 23.68
C ASP A 649 -2.69 29.56 24.09
N ASN A 650 -3.01 29.64 25.36
CA ASN A 650 -4.28 29.14 25.89
C ASN A 650 -5.49 29.95 25.39
N LYS A 651 -5.34 31.22 25.08
CA LYS A 651 -6.40 32.09 24.52
C LYS A 651 -6.75 31.60 23.11
N ARG A 652 -5.74 31.36 22.29
CA ARG A 652 -5.90 30.79 20.94
C ARG A 652 -6.49 29.39 21.00
N PHE A 653 -5.97 28.50 21.86
CA PHE A 653 -6.48 27.16 22.06
C PHE A 653 -7.98 27.16 22.35
N ARG A 654 -8.43 27.93 23.37
CA ARG A 654 -9.86 28.03 23.73
C ARG A 654 -10.72 28.54 22.58
N LYS A 655 -10.27 29.56 21.87
CA LYS A 655 -10.98 30.13 20.71
C LYS A 655 -11.11 29.11 19.60
N SER A 656 -10.03 28.38 19.28
CA SER A 656 -10.01 27.34 18.25
C SER A 656 -10.90 26.16 18.61
N MET A 657 -10.85 25.65 19.86
CA MET A 657 -11.75 24.58 20.32
C MET A 657 -13.22 24.95 20.18
N LEU A 658 -13.61 26.19 20.58
CA LEU A 658 -15.00 26.63 20.45
C LEU A 658 -15.41 26.82 18.99
N GLU A 659 -14.53 27.30 18.15
CA GLU A 659 -14.80 27.46 16.72
C GLU A 659 -14.93 26.12 16.03
N GLY A 660 -14.03 25.16 16.25
CA GLY A 660 -14.10 23.80 15.75
C GLY A 660 -15.42 23.14 16.15
N TYR A 661 -15.82 23.25 17.42
CA TYR A 661 -17.10 22.74 17.90
C TYR A 661 -18.31 23.36 17.17
N ARG A 662 -18.32 24.67 16.96
CA ARG A 662 -19.41 25.35 16.24
C ARG A 662 -19.51 24.91 14.80
N LEU A 663 -18.37 24.78 14.10
CA LEU A 663 -18.32 24.38 12.70
C LEU A 663 -18.77 22.92 12.52
N THR A 664 -18.26 22.01 13.31
CA THR A 664 -18.66 20.61 13.27
C THR A 664 -20.13 20.41 13.58
N ARG A 665 -20.67 21.08 14.61
CA ARG A 665 -22.10 21.06 14.92
C ARG A 665 -22.96 21.63 13.78
N ARG A 666 -22.45 22.67 13.08
CA ARG A 666 -23.16 23.21 11.91
C ARG A 666 -23.22 22.22 10.75
N ILE A 667 -22.15 21.49 10.51
CA ILE A 667 -22.14 20.43 9.48
C ILE A 667 -23.10 19.29 9.90
N GLU A 668 -23.03 18.81 11.13
CA GLU A 668 -23.93 17.75 11.61
C GLU A 668 -25.42 18.12 11.50
N LYS A 669 -25.78 19.34 11.90
CA LYS A 669 -27.16 19.85 11.77
C LYS A 669 -27.64 19.91 10.31
N ASN A 670 -26.74 20.12 9.37
CA ASN A 670 -27.05 20.21 7.94
C ASN A 670 -26.68 18.93 7.18
N TRP A 671 -26.37 17.83 7.85
CA TRP A 671 -25.78 16.64 7.27
C TRP A 671 -26.52 16.13 6.04
N LYS A 672 -27.81 15.80 6.18
CA LYS A 672 -28.62 15.28 5.07
C LYS A 672 -28.71 16.26 3.91
N ARG A 673 -28.89 17.56 4.20
CA ARG A 673 -28.94 18.59 3.16
C ARG A 673 -27.62 18.68 2.37
N LEU A 674 -26.50 18.68 3.07
CA LEU A 674 -25.18 18.71 2.45
C LEU A 674 -24.94 17.41 1.64
N ALA A 675 -25.28 16.24 2.18
CA ALA A 675 -25.14 14.98 1.48
C ALA A 675 -25.91 14.98 0.14
N VAL A 676 -27.16 15.40 0.14
CA VAL A 676 -27.96 15.52 -1.08
C VAL A 676 -27.32 16.52 -2.05
N GLN A 677 -26.86 17.68 -1.57
CA GLN A 677 -26.23 18.71 -2.41
C GLN A 677 -24.96 18.18 -3.10
N TYR A 678 -24.09 17.47 -2.38
CA TYR A 678 -22.87 16.88 -2.93
C TYR A 678 -23.13 15.71 -3.89
N GLN A 679 -24.11 14.86 -3.58
CA GLN A 679 -24.48 13.74 -4.44
C GLN A 679 -25.15 14.19 -5.75
N SER A 680 -26.06 15.18 -5.68
CA SER A 680 -26.80 15.66 -6.84
C SER A 680 -25.97 16.53 -7.80
N TYR A 681 -24.85 17.08 -7.33
CA TYR A 681 -23.98 17.91 -8.15
C TYR A 681 -23.20 17.11 -9.19
N GLY A 682 -22.99 15.80 -8.99
CA GLY A 682 -22.19 14.98 -9.89
C GLY A 682 -20.69 15.35 -9.88
N ILE A 683 -20.16 15.68 -8.68
CA ILE A 683 -18.82 16.23 -8.50
C ILE A 683 -17.69 15.35 -9.07
N ALA A 684 -17.91 14.05 -9.22
CA ALA A 684 -16.97 13.10 -9.79
C ALA A 684 -17.29 12.68 -11.23
N SER A 685 -18.24 13.35 -11.89
CA SER A 685 -18.69 12.99 -13.24
C SER A 685 -17.63 13.32 -14.30
N MET A 686 -17.74 12.69 -15.47
CA MET A 686 -16.91 12.98 -16.64
C MET A 686 -17.08 14.44 -17.07
N GLU A 687 -18.30 14.97 -17.01
CA GLU A 687 -18.64 16.35 -17.39
C GLU A 687 -17.97 17.37 -16.45
N THR A 688 -18.00 17.13 -15.14
CA THR A 688 -17.32 17.99 -14.16
C THR A 688 -15.81 18.02 -14.42
N TRP A 689 -15.20 16.87 -14.70
CA TRP A 689 -13.77 16.81 -14.99
C TRP A 689 -13.43 17.37 -16.37
N ALA A 690 -14.28 17.20 -17.40
CA ALA A 690 -14.11 17.86 -18.70
C ALA A 690 -14.05 19.39 -18.51
N HIS A 691 -14.96 19.95 -17.70
CA HIS A 691 -14.93 21.38 -17.36
C HIS A 691 -13.64 21.80 -16.64
N ILE A 692 -13.18 21.02 -15.64
CA ILE A 692 -11.91 21.28 -14.92
C ILE A 692 -10.70 21.25 -15.87
N PHE A 693 -10.67 20.31 -16.82
CA PHE A 693 -9.60 20.18 -17.81
C PHE A 693 -9.67 21.18 -18.95
N GLY A 694 -10.76 21.94 -19.06
CA GLY A 694 -10.99 22.86 -20.18
C GLY A 694 -11.36 22.18 -21.50
N ASP A 695 -11.74 20.89 -21.45
CA ASP A 695 -12.30 20.16 -22.59
C ASP A 695 -13.73 20.65 -22.84
N LYS A 696 -14.01 21.10 -24.08
CA LYS A 696 -15.33 21.58 -24.49
C LYS A 696 -16.19 20.45 -25.07
#